data_e86b4ecf38f893da1d850b717604190f
#
_entry.id   e86b4ecf38f893da1d850b717604190f
#
_cell.length_a   1.000
_cell.length_b   1.000
_cell.length_c   1.000
_cell.angle_alpha   90.00
_cell.angle_beta   90.00
_cell.angle_gamma   90.00
#
_symmetry.space_group_name_H-M   'P 1'
#
loop_
_entity.id
_entity.type
_entity.pdbx_description
1 polymer ?
#
loop_
_entity_poly.entity_id
_entity_poly.type
_entity_poly.pdbx_seq_one_letter_code
_entity_poly.pdbx_strand_id
1 'polypeptide(L)'
;MAAARHCRGVPCSHPSLVRTMLPALLPSEPVFLPVQARYAGGARPGTHEGEHAISANNRWSRVQLTFRHLPAEVWCCLEVRLAWTEEEEGGQALDFLLAGFDFLAADGSSLDVEHVPGLARTLLDPHSAWIAGPACQPAGSELVRAAPVRVAFGVPPQARGLALTLRSWRNTEGITLATPRLRPGAALGPGGFRRRRLGPHPAPLRHGLVQGLGLVVRGQIHAARSTEHAARVSLVYRDRDGAEIPPPYPGTVAVPGLGARPGAEEPGLGAAINLPAQPQARRFTLDLEPPPGATSLDLGFCTWEEEGERLPVVELLGPPEVALEDGFRLESLCGDDLLDAPGFLARLSARLRHDPGAEAAWIPGPGEAGAAALPLARARSLRSEAERPVVLRPDGGLSLRLAGCPDWTLPESPDFREDPFRAVPSRAIPWRLAYQSLTWLLPLAEAAPARALALAQAWSRANPWGQPADPLSLHPGALPARAEMWIGLLALPGAGAAAALLTGEAVRHGFALAEMVGQNTFGRSLHQLQAAAALLALARALPRLPLSAHWDGLARESLGEGVDALLPADGRFAESSLHRRLDLVTLGRALREPLGEAAPGPLVAARTEAALSDLAGLLDPGGRLPPFGEVLSGTDDAGWIARLRGTAGLVVAQRPAAPMPAASSSTLLPDGLSARHETAGRGWAHFACTFAETSPQGHADCTSFVYAAGATRWIVEAGGSEQVEAGAARHYLLSARAHNVAVIDGTEPVAGRGLHRGSLALPGAVAHAIETSVHGPGIRHLRIFVLPHDLSGLAVIDRFAAQEGGPLTFRAFAQLAPETLVAVEGPRRVQARQGGRRLGLVPFAVAGRVAGLETVIGRSERPGTMQGFVVRPGMLEPACALRYAVTGRGLVCGGLLMAVDGPAEDSLARVLAREELARFLVEA
;
A
#
# COMPACT_ATOMS: atom_id res chain seq x y z
N MET A 1 13.50 -16.12 -11.60
CA MET A 1 14.76 -15.57 -12.10
C MET A 1 14.68 -14.86 -13.44
N ALA A 2 13.69 -15.03 -14.28
CA ALA A 2 13.57 -14.27 -15.55
C ALA A 2 12.94 -12.88 -15.40
N ALA A 3 12.17 -12.61 -14.36
CA ALA A 3 11.51 -11.32 -14.15
C ALA A 3 12.37 -10.25 -13.45
N ALA A 4 13.43 -10.65 -12.78
CA ALA A 4 14.30 -9.69 -12.06
C ALA A 4 15.43 -9.08 -12.92
N ARG A 5 15.66 -9.57 -14.13
CA ARG A 5 16.78 -9.12 -14.98
C ARG A 5 16.47 -7.99 -15.95
N HIS A 6 15.24 -7.52 -16.06
CA HIS A 6 14.87 -6.50 -17.06
C HIS A 6 14.64 -5.08 -16.51
N CYS A 7 14.85 -4.85 -15.23
CA CYS A 7 14.75 -3.50 -14.63
C CYS A 7 16.10 -2.80 -14.44
N ARG A 8 17.13 -3.16 -15.19
CA ARG A 8 18.38 -2.38 -15.22
C ARG A 8 18.26 -1.32 -16.31
N GLY A 9 17.90 -0.08 -15.91
CA GLY A 9 18.12 1.03 -16.82
C GLY A 9 17.21 2.24 -16.74
N VAL A 10 16.24 2.29 -15.86
CA VAL A 10 15.45 3.51 -15.69
C VAL A 10 15.51 3.92 -14.21
N PRO A 11 16.13 5.04 -13.88
CA PRO A 11 16.02 5.56 -12.51
C PRO A 11 14.57 5.95 -12.28
N CYS A 12 13.85 5.14 -11.52
CA CYS A 12 12.57 5.57 -10.97
C CYS A 12 12.79 6.90 -10.27
N SER A 13 11.94 7.87 -10.54
CA SER A 13 11.79 9.05 -9.68
C SER A 13 11.24 8.56 -8.34
N HIS A 14 12.13 8.09 -7.48
CA HIS A 14 11.76 7.44 -6.24
C HIS A 14 11.08 8.40 -5.27
N PRO A 15 10.09 7.91 -4.54
CA PRO A 15 9.63 8.53 -3.29
C PRO A 15 10.78 8.82 -2.30
N SER A 16 11.90 8.08 -2.41
CA SER A 16 13.08 8.27 -1.56
C SER A 16 13.73 9.66 -1.64
N LEU A 17 13.62 10.36 -2.79
CA LEU A 17 14.12 11.75 -2.86
C LEU A 17 13.30 12.72 -2.02
N VAL A 18 12.00 12.50 -1.93
CA VAL A 18 11.15 13.27 -1.03
C VAL A 18 11.48 12.94 0.43
N ARG A 19 11.83 11.69 0.70
CA ARG A 19 12.20 11.24 2.05
C ARG A 19 13.43 11.94 2.60
N THR A 20 14.48 12.09 1.77
CA THR A 20 15.75 12.66 2.21
C THR A 20 15.76 14.18 2.18
N MET A 21 14.97 14.80 1.29
CA MET A 21 14.89 16.27 1.19
C MET A 21 13.93 16.88 2.22
N LEU A 22 13.07 16.08 2.82
CA LEU A 22 12.10 16.50 3.83
C LEU A 22 12.35 15.68 5.11
N PRO A 23 13.22 16.14 6.01
CA PRO A 23 13.36 15.49 7.29
C PRO A 23 11.99 15.48 7.97
N ALA A 24 11.47 14.27 8.19
CA ALA A 24 10.24 13.93 8.85
C ALA A 24 9.19 15.06 8.90
N LEU A 25 8.36 15.18 7.88
CA LEU A 25 7.14 15.96 7.98
C LEU A 25 6.29 15.36 9.08
N LEU A 26 6.35 15.96 10.25
CA LEU A 26 5.51 15.56 11.38
C LEU A 26 4.03 15.73 10.99
N PRO A 27 3.14 14.83 11.38
CA PRO A 27 1.71 14.91 11.05
C PRO A 27 0.99 16.15 11.57
N SER A 28 1.66 16.96 12.40
CA SER A 28 1.16 18.21 12.96
C SER A 28 1.46 19.45 12.11
N GLU A 29 2.14 19.32 10.97
CA GLU A 29 2.48 20.47 10.14
C GLU A 29 1.28 20.94 9.29
N PRO A 30 1.13 22.24 9.04
CA PRO A 30 0.00 22.78 8.31
C PRO A 30 -0.02 22.26 6.87
N VAL A 31 -1.17 21.74 6.45
CA VAL A 31 -1.43 21.35 5.06
C VAL A 31 -2.10 22.50 4.36
N PHE A 32 -1.53 22.98 3.25
CA PHE A 32 -2.13 24.01 2.43
C PHE A 32 -2.98 23.39 1.34
N LEU A 33 -4.21 23.85 1.23
CA LEU A 33 -5.15 23.52 0.17
C LEU A 33 -5.26 24.69 -0.80
N PRO A 34 -5.58 24.45 -2.09
CA PRO A 34 -5.82 25.53 -3.03
C PRO A 34 -7.09 26.30 -2.64
N VAL A 35 -7.00 27.63 -2.74
CA VAL A 35 -8.13 28.52 -2.46
C VAL A 35 -8.99 28.80 -3.70
N GLN A 36 -8.50 28.45 -4.88
CA GLN A 36 -9.18 28.66 -6.16
C GLN A 36 -8.74 27.61 -7.18
N ALA A 37 -9.68 27.16 -8.00
CA ALA A 37 -9.42 26.31 -9.17
C ALA A 37 -9.97 27.02 -10.43
N ARG A 38 -9.20 26.97 -11.54
CA ARG A 38 -9.59 27.43 -12.87
C ARG A 38 -9.36 26.31 -13.88
N TYR A 39 -10.29 26.14 -14.79
CA TYR A 39 -10.28 25.05 -15.77
C TYR A 39 -10.21 25.60 -17.20
N ALA A 40 -9.51 24.91 -18.07
CA ALA A 40 -9.41 25.23 -19.49
C ALA A 40 -9.20 23.97 -20.35
N GLY A 41 -9.53 24.06 -21.63
CA GLY A 41 -9.24 23.01 -22.63
C GLY A 41 -9.97 21.70 -22.40
N GLY A 42 -11.18 21.72 -21.79
CA GLY A 42 -11.94 20.52 -21.50
C GLY A 42 -11.71 19.94 -20.10
N ALA A 43 -10.77 20.50 -19.33
CA ALA A 43 -10.67 20.20 -17.90
C ALA A 43 -11.90 20.72 -17.15
N ARG A 44 -12.31 20.02 -16.12
CA ARG A 44 -13.53 20.31 -15.35
C ARG A 44 -13.39 19.86 -13.89
N PRO A 45 -14.24 20.32 -12.98
CA PRO A 45 -14.39 19.70 -11.68
C PRO A 45 -14.68 18.21 -11.84
N GLY A 46 -14.12 17.37 -10.96
CA GLY A 46 -14.44 15.95 -10.91
C GLY A 46 -15.87 15.70 -10.43
N THR A 47 -16.23 14.45 -10.33
CA THR A 47 -17.57 14.03 -9.87
C THR A 47 -17.76 14.20 -8.38
N HIS A 48 -16.67 14.26 -7.61
CA HIS A 48 -16.70 14.50 -6.17
C HIS A 48 -16.07 15.84 -5.82
N GLU A 49 -16.49 16.38 -4.68
CA GLU A 49 -15.91 17.60 -4.15
C GLU A 49 -14.39 17.43 -3.93
N GLY A 50 -13.63 18.35 -4.46
CA GLY A 50 -12.17 18.29 -4.40
C GLY A 50 -11.51 17.40 -5.45
N GLU A 51 -12.24 16.95 -6.46
CA GLU A 51 -11.66 16.25 -7.62
C GLU A 51 -11.59 17.15 -8.85
N HIS A 52 -10.61 16.85 -9.69
CA HIS A 52 -10.38 17.54 -10.96
C HIS A 52 -10.19 16.52 -12.07
N ALA A 53 -10.85 16.71 -13.19
CA ALA A 53 -10.72 15.87 -14.37
C ALA A 53 -10.01 16.62 -15.50
N ILE A 54 -9.00 15.98 -16.10
CA ILE A 54 -8.23 16.49 -17.24
C ILE A 54 -8.46 15.54 -18.42
N SER A 55 -8.77 16.08 -19.59
CA SER A 55 -9.12 15.29 -20.78
C SER A 55 -7.92 14.58 -21.38
N ALA A 56 -8.17 13.41 -21.96
CA ALA A 56 -7.19 12.64 -22.72
C ALA A 56 -6.68 13.41 -23.96
N ASN A 57 -5.46 13.09 -24.38
CA ASN A 57 -4.81 13.57 -25.63
C ASN A 57 -4.90 15.08 -25.90
N ASN A 58 -5.27 15.85 -24.90
CA ASN A 58 -5.47 17.27 -25.04
C ASN A 58 -4.47 18.05 -24.19
N ARG A 59 -3.32 18.40 -24.75
CA ARG A 59 -2.27 19.20 -24.10
C ARG A 59 -2.75 20.56 -23.56
N TRP A 60 -3.89 21.04 -24.05
CA TRP A 60 -4.51 22.30 -23.60
C TRP A 60 -5.44 22.07 -22.41
N SER A 61 -5.84 20.81 -22.13
CA SER A 61 -6.64 20.48 -20.97
C SER A 61 -5.82 20.69 -19.70
N ARG A 62 -6.23 21.65 -18.89
CA ARG A 62 -5.48 22.05 -17.70
C ARG A 62 -6.39 22.52 -16.59
N VAL A 63 -5.98 22.24 -15.36
CA VAL A 63 -6.50 22.88 -14.16
C VAL A 63 -5.40 23.74 -13.52
N GLN A 64 -5.72 24.95 -13.16
CA GLN A 64 -4.84 25.82 -12.38
C GLN A 64 -5.39 25.98 -10.97
N LEU A 65 -4.57 25.65 -9.99
CA LEU A 65 -4.91 25.69 -8.56
C LEU A 65 -4.07 26.75 -7.88
N THR A 66 -4.69 27.67 -7.17
CA THR A 66 -4.01 28.77 -6.50
C THR A 66 -3.91 28.49 -5.01
N PHE A 67 -2.69 28.49 -4.49
CA PHE A 67 -2.36 28.40 -3.07
C PHE A 67 -1.93 29.78 -2.54
N ARG A 68 -2.23 30.09 -1.30
CA ARG A 68 -1.86 31.35 -0.64
C ARG A 68 -1.20 31.10 0.70
N HIS A 69 -0.52 32.11 1.20
CA HIS A 69 0.13 32.11 2.53
C HIS A 69 1.20 31.04 2.70
N LEU A 70 1.90 30.72 1.61
CA LEU A 70 3.01 29.76 1.69
C LEU A 70 4.17 30.34 2.49
N PRO A 71 4.81 29.55 3.35
CA PRO A 71 6.05 29.96 4.00
C PRO A 71 7.17 30.02 2.96
N ALA A 72 7.97 31.09 3.00
CA ALA A 72 9.11 31.25 2.12
C ALA A 72 10.34 30.52 2.67
N GLU A 73 11.30 30.24 1.78
CA GLU A 73 12.59 29.66 2.11
C GLU A 73 12.53 28.32 2.84
N VAL A 74 11.51 27.52 2.51
CA VAL A 74 11.34 26.17 3.02
C VAL A 74 11.25 25.17 1.87
N TRP A 75 11.59 23.93 2.13
CA TRP A 75 11.18 22.83 1.30
C TRP A 75 9.66 22.65 1.39
N CYS A 76 9.02 22.37 0.28
CA CYS A 76 7.61 22.07 0.22
C CYS A 76 7.39 20.80 -0.58
N CYS A 77 6.47 19.96 -0.13
CA CYS A 77 6.08 18.74 -0.83
C CYS A 77 4.69 18.92 -1.43
N LEU A 78 4.59 18.83 -2.74
CA LEU A 78 3.31 18.68 -3.44
C LEU A 78 2.89 17.21 -3.41
N GLU A 79 1.75 16.91 -2.84
CA GLU A 79 1.12 15.60 -2.88
C GLU A 79 -0.07 15.63 -3.85
N VAL A 80 -0.07 14.73 -4.83
CA VAL A 80 -1.13 14.57 -5.82
C VAL A 80 -1.52 13.11 -5.88
N ARG A 81 -2.82 12.83 -5.84
CA ARG A 81 -3.37 11.50 -6.10
C ARG A 81 -4.00 11.49 -7.47
N LEU A 82 -3.55 10.59 -8.32
CA LEU A 82 -3.98 10.46 -9.70
C LEU A 82 -4.70 9.13 -9.89
N ALA A 83 -5.71 9.14 -10.75
CA ALA A 83 -6.29 7.95 -11.32
C ALA A 83 -6.20 8.05 -12.86
N TRP A 84 -5.70 7.01 -13.50
CA TRP A 84 -5.62 6.90 -14.96
C TRP A 84 -5.79 5.44 -15.37
N THR A 85 -6.09 5.23 -16.65
CA THR A 85 -6.22 3.90 -17.24
C THR A 85 -4.95 3.58 -18.03
N GLU A 86 -4.44 2.37 -17.89
CA GLU A 86 -3.36 1.84 -18.73
C GLU A 86 -3.93 1.27 -20.03
N GLU A 87 -3.32 1.57 -21.17
CA GLU A 87 -3.64 0.89 -22.43
C GLU A 87 -3.06 -0.52 -22.50
N GLU A 88 -3.81 -1.44 -23.08
CA GLU A 88 -3.35 -2.78 -23.42
C GLU A 88 -2.30 -2.73 -24.53
N GLU A 89 -1.25 -3.56 -24.36
CA GLU A 89 -0.23 -3.97 -25.34
C GLU A 89 0.56 -2.91 -26.10
N GLY A 90 1.83 -2.79 -25.75
CA GLY A 90 2.87 -2.20 -26.59
C GLY A 90 2.95 -0.69 -26.60
N GLY A 91 2.13 0.00 -25.85
CA GLY A 91 2.24 1.42 -25.60
C GLY A 91 3.53 1.73 -24.84
N GLN A 92 4.36 2.61 -25.39
CA GLN A 92 5.42 3.21 -24.60
C GLN A 92 4.77 3.89 -23.41
N ALA A 93 5.26 3.63 -22.22
CA ALA A 93 4.82 4.31 -21.02
C ALA A 93 4.87 5.82 -21.26
N LEU A 94 3.73 6.49 -21.14
CA LEU A 94 3.59 7.88 -21.50
C LEU A 94 3.75 8.78 -20.28
N ASP A 95 4.19 10.00 -20.50
CA ASP A 95 4.21 11.03 -19.46
C ASP A 95 2.79 11.55 -19.26
N PHE A 96 2.16 11.25 -18.14
CA PHE A 96 0.73 11.52 -17.95
C PHE A 96 0.40 12.96 -17.60
N LEU A 97 1.15 13.55 -16.66
CA LEU A 97 0.81 14.86 -16.12
C LEU A 97 2.04 15.72 -15.91
N LEU A 98 2.00 16.91 -16.48
CA LEU A 98 2.99 17.96 -16.27
C LEU A 98 2.43 19.00 -15.30
N ALA A 99 3.19 19.27 -14.24
CA ALA A 99 2.90 20.35 -13.30
C ALA A 99 3.76 21.58 -13.61
N GLY A 100 3.13 22.70 -13.82
CA GLY A 100 3.75 24.02 -13.94
C GLY A 100 3.59 24.80 -12.64
N PHE A 101 4.69 25.40 -12.17
CA PHE A 101 4.74 26.15 -10.91
C PHE A 101 5.01 27.61 -11.20
N ASP A 102 4.07 28.48 -10.91
CA ASP A 102 4.19 29.94 -10.99
C ASP A 102 4.08 30.51 -9.58
N PHE A 103 5.18 30.97 -9.04
CA PHE A 103 5.24 31.52 -7.69
C PHE A 103 4.70 32.93 -7.66
N LEU A 104 3.91 33.24 -6.65
CA LEU A 104 3.19 34.49 -6.51
C LEU A 104 3.73 35.31 -5.33
N ALA A 105 3.90 36.63 -5.56
CA ALA A 105 4.19 37.59 -4.52
C ALA A 105 2.96 37.81 -3.60
N ALA A 106 3.11 38.61 -2.55
CA ALA A 106 2.04 38.89 -1.61
C ALA A 106 0.83 39.61 -2.25
N ASP A 107 1.05 40.38 -3.30
CA ASP A 107 0.01 41.06 -4.09
C ASP A 107 -0.66 40.16 -5.14
N GLY A 108 -0.16 38.94 -5.28
CA GLY A 108 -0.65 37.94 -6.24
C GLY A 108 -0.03 38.04 -7.63
N SER A 109 0.95 38.93 -7.84
CA SER A 109 1.71 38.99 -9.09
C SER A 109 2.67 37.82 -9.19
N SER A 110 2.94 37.38 -10.43
CA SER A 110 3.89 36.31 -10.72
C SER A 110 5.32 36.77 -10.44
N LEU A 111 6.11 35.92 -9.83
CA LEU A 111 7.52 36.15 -9.53
C LEU A 111 8.39 35.58 -10.64
N ASP A 112 9.25 36.39 -11.21
CA ASP A 112 10.31 35.90 -12.10
C ASP A 112 11.46 35.29 -11.27
N VAL A 113 11.40 33.98 -11.06
CA VAL A 113 12.41 33.22 -10.33
C VAL A 113 13.25 32.42 -11.32
N GLU A 114 14.52 32.67 -11.36
CA GLU A 114 15.40 32.00 -12.32
C GLU A 114 15.51 30.49 -12.05
N HIS A 115 15.59 30.10 -10.79
CA HIS A 115 15.78 28.72 -10.38
C HIS A 115 14.99 28.38 -9.11
N VAL A 116 14.36 27.21 -9.12
CA VAL A 116 13.68 26.62 -7.96
C VAL A 116 14.22 25.22 -7.72
N PRO A 117 14.79 24.93 -6.54
CA PRO A 117 15.23 23.58 -6.21
C PRO A 117 14.09 22.58 -6.36
N GLY A 118 14.39 21.44 -6.95
CA GLY A 118 13.38 20.37 -7.17
C GLY A 118 12.56 20.51 -8.45
N LEU A 119 12.60 21.65 -9.14
CA LEU A 119 11.85 21.88 -10.38
C LEU A 119 12.76 22.10 -11.58
N ALA A 120 12.23 21.80 -12.75
CA ALA A 120 12.86 22.07 -14.04
C ALA A 120 12.25 23.31 -14.70
N ARG A 121 12.95 23.90 -15.69
CA ARG A 121 12.33 24.81 -16.63
C ARG A 121 11.87 24.08 -17.89
N THR A 122 10.70 24.43 -18.41
CA THR A 122 10.23 24.00 -19.72
C THR A 122 9.84 25.19 -20.57
N LEU A 123 9.58 24.92 -21.85
CA LEU A 123 9.06 25.97 -22.76
C LEU A 123 7.65 26.43 -22.43
N LEU A 124 6.91 25.64 -21.65
CA LEU A 124 5.50 25.89 -21.34
C LEU A 124 5.31 26.62 -20.02
N ASP A 125 6.18 26.30 -19.06
CA ASP A 125 6.07 26.84 -17.71
C ASP A 125 7.46 27.22 -17.17
N PRO A 126 7.58 28.32 -16.43
CA PRO A 126 8.85 28.76 -15.86
C PRO A 126 9.51 27.69 -15.02
N HIS A 127 8.72 27.00 -14.20
CA HIS A 127 9.15 25.88 -13.39
C HIS A 127 8.16 24.73 -13.55
N SER A 128 8.66 23.50 -13.63
CA SER A 128 7.80 22.35 -13.87
C SER A 128 8.37 21.07 -13.29
N ALA A 129 7.50 20.09 -13.11
CA ALA A 129 7.85 18.73 -12.79
C ALA A 129 6.86 17.75 -13.42
N TRP A 130 7.32 16.55 -13.75
CA TRP A 130 6.44 15.44 -14.10
C TRP A 130 5.84 14.84 -12.82
N ILE A 131 4.52 14.77 -12.76
CA ILE A 131 3.80 14.21 -11.60
C ILE A 131 3.59 12.71 -11.76
N ALA A 132 3.32 12.26 -12.97
CA ALA A 132 3.24 10.85 -13.29
C ALA A 132 3.92 10.61 -14.63
N GLY A 133 4.66 9.56 -14.71
CA GLY A 133 5.40 9.19 -15.90
C GLY A 133 5.73 7.69 -15.88
N PRO A 134 6.45 7.22 -16.91
CA PRO A 134 6.77 5.80 -17.07
C PRO A 134 7.41 5.15 -15.86
N ALA A 135 8.24 5.90 -15.16
CA ALA A 135 8.95 5.43 -13.98
C ALA A 135 8.04 5.16 -12.77
N CYS A 136 6.82 5.66 -12.78
CA CYS A 136 5.85 5.50 -11.69
C CYS A 136 4.95 4.27 -11.87
N GLN A 137 5.12 3.53 -12.97
CA GLN A 137 4.26 2.39 -13.32
C GLN A 137 4.95 1.06 -13.03
N PRO A 138 4.33 0.14 -12.30
CA PRO A 138 4.73 -1.26 -12.31
C PRO A 138 4.35 -1.89 -13.64
N ALA A 139 5.28 -2.62 -14.25
CA ALA A 139 5.01 -3.33 -15.50
C ALA A 139 3.85 -4.32 -15.36
N GLY A 140 2.91 -4.31 -16.29
CA GLY A 140 1.90 -5.36 -16.46
C GLY A 140 0.59 -5.20 -15.71
N SER A 141 0.09 -4.00 -15.47
CA SER A 141 -1.24 -3.82 -14.90
C SER A 141 -2.20 -3.09 -15.84
N GLU A 142 -3.29 -3.73 -16.12
CA GLU A 142 -4.39 -3.27 -16.98
C GLU A 142 -5.38 -2.30 -16.31
N LEU A 143 -5.09 -1.81 -15.10
CA LEU A 143 -6.12 -1.22 -14.25
C LEU A 143 -5.89 0.26 -13.98
N VAL A 144 -6.97 1.00 -13.86
CA VAL A 144 -6.98 2.38 -13.33
C VAL A 144 -6.34 2.41 -11.95
N ARG A 145 -5.41 3.33 -11.74
CA ARG A 145 -4.66 3.44 -10.49
C ARG A 145 -4.84 4.79 -9.84
N ALA A 146 -5.04 4.76 -8.53
CA ALA A 146 -4.88 5.92 -7.67
C ALA A 146 -3.51 5.85 -6.99
N ALA A 147 -2.50 6.50 -7.58
CA ALA A 147 -1.17 6.57 -7.00
C ALA A 147 -0.94 7.92 -6.34
N PRO A 148 -0.43 7.99 -5.11
CA PRO A 148 0.09 9.24 -4.55
C PRO A 148 1.43 9.54 -5.19
N VAL A 149 1.54 10.70 -5.84
CA VAL A 149 2.79 11.22 -6.38
C VAL A 149 3.21 12.42 -5.56
N ARG A 150 4.49 12.50 -5.23
CA ARG A 150 5.08 13.55 -4.44
C ARG A 150 6.15 14.28 -5.22
N VAL A 151 6.11 15.60 -5.18
CA VAL A 151 7.12 16.48 -5.79
C VAL A 151 7.64 17.43 -4.72
N ALA A 152 8.91 17.29 -4.37
CA ALA A 152 9.58 18.21 -3.46
C ALA A 152 10.17 19.39 -4.23
N PHE A 153 9.99 20.60 -3.71
CA PHE A 153 10.54 21.82 -4.27
C PHE A 153 10.82 22.86 -3.19
N GLY A 154 11.74 23.77 -3.48
CA GLY A 154 12.01 24.89 -2.59
C GLY A 154 11.10 26.08 -2.88
N VAL A 155 10.56 26.71 -1.83
CA VAL A 155 9.75 27.91 -1.95
C VAL A 155 10.65 29.15 -1.99
N PRO A 156 10.60 30.00 -3.05
CA PRO A 156 11.42 31.18 -3.17
C PRO A 156 11.21 32.19 -2.03
N PRO A 157 12.23 33.01 -1.70
CA PRO A 157 12.17 33.96 -0.56
C PRO A 157 11.02 34.95 -0.60
N GLN A 158 10.68 35.43 -1.81
CA GLN A 158 9.61 36.41 -2.01
C GLN A 158 8.24 35.78 -2.22
N ALA A 159 8.17 34.47 -2.41
CA ALA A 159 6.90 33.77 -2.67
C ALA A 159 6.00 33.78 -1.41
N ARG A 160 4.74 34.06 -1.64
CA ARG A 160 3.66 33.98 -0.65
C ARG A 160 2.49 33.17 -1.18
N GLY A 161 2.57 32.72 -2.42
CA GLY A 161 1.57 31.87 -3.06
C GLY A 161 2.18 31.08 -4.20
N LEU A 162 1.37 30.21 -4.75
CA LEU A 162 1.70 29.36 -5.89
C LEU A 162 0.45 29.18 -6.77
N ALA A 163 0.58 29.41 -8.07
CA ALA A 163 -0.36 28.97 -9.06
C ALA A 163 0.20 27.67 -9.70
N LEU A 164 -0.38 26.54 -9.30
CA LEU A 164 -0.02 25.23 -9.80
C LEU A 164 -0.89 24.90 -11.02
N THR A 165 -0.29 24.74 -12.18
CA THR A 165 -0.99 24.34 -13.41
C THR A 165 -0.71 22.89 -13.72
N LEU A 166 -1.74 22.05 -13.73
CA LEU A 166 -1.66 20.64 -14.07
C LEU A 166 -2.21 20.42 -15.48
N ARG A 167 -1.44 19.79 -16.36
CA ARG A 167 -1.76 19.54 -17.76
C ARG A 167 -1.65 18.07 -18.12
N SER A 168 -2.57 17.60 -18.94
CA SER A 168 -2.41 16.31 -19.60
C SER A 168 -1.29 16.37 -20.64
N TRP A 169 -0.48 15.33 -20.71
CA TRP A 169 0.62 15.22 -21.65
C TRP A 169 0.72 13.79 -22.19
N ARG A 170 0.58 13.64 -23.51
CA ARG A 170 0.66 12.35 -24.23
C ARG A 170 -0.20 11.24 -23.63
N ASN A 171 -1.26 11.58 -22.97
CA ASN A 171 -2.14 10.66 -22.29
C ASN A 171 -3.30 10.28 -23.20
N THR A 172 -3.50 9.00 -23.42
CA THR A 172 -4.58 8.45 -24.25
C THR A 172 -5.91 8.44 -23.53
N GLU A 173 -5.87 8.37 -22.19
CA GLU A 173 -7.01 8.35 -21.31
C GLU A 173 -7.14 9.66 -20.51
N GLY A 174 -8.32 9.93 -19.99
CA GLY A 174 -8.54 11.04 -19.07
C GLY A 174 -7.89 10.78 -17.72
N ILE A 175 -7.41 11.84 -17.08
CA ILE A 175 -6.85 11.78 -15.73
C ILE A 175 -7.82 12.40 -14.75
N THR A 176 -8.16 11.69 -13.69
CA THR A 176 -8.85 12.24 -12.53
C THR A 176 -7.84 12.38 -11.39
N LEU A 177 -7.84 13.52 -10.73
CA LEU A 177 -6.96 13.79 -9.61
C LEU A 177 -7.72 14.38 -8.43
N ALA A 178 -7.35 13.95 -7.23
CA ALA A 178 -7.81 14.60 -6.01
C ALA A 178 -7.12 15.96 -5.85
N THR A 179 -7.76 16.90 -5.15
CA THR A 179 -7.18 18.21 -4.86
C THR A 179 -5.75 18.07 -4.33
N PRO A 180 -4.75 18.59 -5.05
CA PRO A 180 -3.38 18.59 -4.59
C PRO A 180 -3.21 19.30 -3.26
N ARG A 181 -2.29 18.79 -2.45
CA ARG A 181 -1.96 19.34 -1.13
C ARG A 181 -0.50 19.75 -1.09
N LEU A 182 -0.21 20.85 -0.41
CA LEU A 182 1.16 21.29 -0.16
C LEU A 182 1.48 21.11 1.33
N ARG A 183 2.61 20.48 1.60
CA ARG A 183 3.15 20.34 2.96
C ARG A 183 4.49 21.05 3.03
N PRO A 184 4.63 22.13 3.81
CA PRO A 184 5.92 22.73 4.08
C PRO A 184 6.78 21.80 4.95
N GLY A 185 8.07 21.85 4.75
CA GLY A 185 9.06 21.08 5.48
C GLY A 185 10.16 21.96 6.06
N ALA A 186 11.37 21.44 6.09
CA ALA A 186 12.53 22.12 6.65
C ALA A 186 12.90 23.41 5.89
N ALA A 187 13.60 24.32 6.58
CA ALA A 187 14.16 25.51 5.96
C ALA A 187 15.16 25.15 4.86
N LEU A 188 15.18 25.94 3.79
CA LEU A 188 16.17 25.80 2.73
C LEU A 188 17.55 26.18 3.24
N GLY A 189 18.52 25.30 2.97
CA GLY A 189 19.90 25.59 3.24
C GLY A 189 20.48 26.71 2.34
N PRO A 190 21.63 27.30 2.72
CA PRO A 190 22.28 28.29 1.92
C PRO A 190 22.60 27.79 0.50
N GLY A 191 22.23 28.54 -0.53
CA GLY A 191 22.50 28.21 -1.93
C GLY A 191 21.47 27.32 -2.63
N GLY A 192 20.35 26.97 -1.95
CA GLY A 192 19.30 26.12 -2.51
C GLY A 192 18.64 26.60 -3.81
N PHE A 193 18.74 27.90 -4.13
CA PHE A 193 18.20 28.48 -5.37
C PHE A 193 19.23 28.74 -6.46
N ARG A 194 20.48 28.35 -6.28
CA ARG A 194 21.52 28.64 -7.26
C ARG A 194 21.67 27.53 -8.29
N ARG A 195 21.61 27.93 -9.57
CA ARG A 195 22.10 27.10 -10.68
C ARG A 195 23.61 27.14 -10.70
N ARG A 196 24.20 25.98 -10.91
CA ARG A 196 25.64 25.88 -11.12
C ARG A 196 25.91 25.34 -12.52
N ARG A 197 26.35 26.18 -13.40
CA ARG A 197 26.89 25.77 -14.70
C ARG A 197 28.15 24.95 -14.46
N LEU A 198 28.21 23.78 -15.07
CA LEU A 198 29.38 22.92 -15.00
C LEU A 198 30.44 23.43 -15.97
N GLY A 199 31.66 23.48 -15.49
CA GLY A 199 32.88 23.74 -16.29
C GLY A 199 33.51 22.42 -16.72
N PRO A 200 34.59 22.51 -17.55
CA PRO A 200 35.33 21.36 -18.05
C PRO A 200 36.11 20.65 -16.91
N HIS A 201 36.45 21.38 -15.86
CA HIS A 201 37.18 20.84 -14.73
C HIS A 201 36.28 20.67 -13.51
N PRO A 202 36.40 19.55 -12.75
CA PRO A 202 35.66 19.37 -11.52
C PRO A 202 36.11 20.37 -10.47
N ALA A 203 35.15 20.96 -9.76
CA ALA A 203 35.43 21.71 -8.55
C ALA A 203 34.98 20.84 -7.36
N PRO A 204 35.88 20.00 -6.83
CA PRO A 204 35.51 19.00 -5.85
C PRO A 204 35.18 19.61 -4.51
N LEU A 205 34.22 19.03 -3.84
CA LEU A 205 33.91 19.26 -2.43
C LEU A 205 34.31 18.03 -1.64
N ARG A 206 34.97 18.24 -0.52
CA ARG A 206 35.39 17.15 0.36
C ARG A 206 34.29 16.77 1.32
N HIS A 207 33.98 15.48 1.34
CA HIS A 207 33.01 14.86 2.25
C HIS A 207 33.72 13.89 3.17
N GLY A 208 33.50 14.00 4.47
CA GLY A 208 33.98 13.02 5.44
C GLY A 208 33.19 11.69 5.28
N LEU A 209 33.88 10.58 5.44
CA LEU A 209 33.31 9.26 5.38
C LEU A 209 33.17 8.68 6.78
N VAL A 210 32.10 7.96 7.01
CA VAL A 210 31.91 7.14 8.22
C VAL A 210 32.17 5.69 7.85
N GLN A 211 33.02 5.06 8.61
CA GLN A 211 33.36 3.67 8.37
C GLN A 211 32.09 2.81 8.42
N GLY A 212 31.88 2.04 7.37
CA GLY A 212 30.75 1.16 7.28
C GLY A 212 29.50 1.73 6.63
N LEU A 213 29.50 3.01 6.30
CA LEU A 213 28.42 3.62 5.55
C LEU A 213 28.86 3.94 4.13
N GLY A 214 28.00 3.71 3.18
CA GLY A 214 28.09 4.21 1.83
C GLY A 214 27.72 5.70 1.76
N LEU A 215 27.82 6.26 0.58
CA LEU A 215 27.36 7.60 0.26
C LEU A 215 26.27 7.51 -0.78
N VAL A 216 25.20 8.23 -0.55
CA VAL A 216 24.19 8.47 -1.57
C VAL A 216 24.26 9.94 -1.97
N VAL A 217 24.53 10.18 -3.25
CA VAL A 217 24.56 11.53 -3.81
C VAL A 217 23.33 11.75 -4.67
N ARG A 218 22.51 12.70 -4.29
CA ARG A 218 21.26 13.04 -4.97
C ARG A 218 21.35 14.45 -5.51
N GLY A 219 20.81 14.63 -6.71
CA GLY A 219 20.77 15.95 -7.30
C GLY A 219 19.89 16.02 -8.52
N GLN A 220 19.93 17.18 -9.18
CA GLN A 220 19.24 17.39 -10.45
C GLN A 220 20.20 18.02 -11.45
N ILE A 221 20.11 17.56 -12.69
CA ILE A 221 20.91 18.01 -13.80
C ILE A 221 20.02 18.40 -14.97
N HIS A 222 20.44 19.42 -15.68
CA HIS A 222 19.76 19.95 -16.85
C HIS A 222 20.78 20.21 -17.97
N ALA A 223 20.40 19.99 -19.20
CA ALA A 223 21.18 20.38 -20.36
C ALA A 223 20.29 21.05 -21.41
N ALA A 224 20.84 21.96 -22.18
CA ALA A 224 20.09 22.68 -23.23
C ALA A 224 19.54 21.76 -24.34
N ARG A 225 20.12 20.59 -24.52
CA ARG A 225 19.67 19.51 -25.41
C ARG A 225 19.93 18.14 -24.75
N SER A 226 19.18 17.13 -25.17
CA SER A 226 19.39 15.75 -24.68
C SER A 226 20.77 15.25 -25.10
N THR A 227 21.50 14.67 -24.17
CA THR A 227 22.79 14.03 -24.40
C THR A 227 23.04 12.94 -23.36
N GLU A 228 23.60 11.83 -23.82
CA GLU A 228 23.98 10.72 -22.94
C GLU A 228 25.25 11.03 -22.14
N HIS A 229 26.12 11.88 -22.68
CA HIS A 229 27.36 12.33 -22.05
C HIS A 229 27.26 13.81 -21.68
N ALA A 230 26.47 14.14 -20.67
CA ALA A 230 26.26 15.52 -20.24
C ALA A 230 27.25 15.96 -19.19
N ALA A 231 27.38 15.18 -18.13
CA ALA A 231 28.26 15.49 -17.03
C ALA A 231 29.05 14.26 -16.59
N ARG A 232 30.21 14.52 -16.06
CA ARG A 232 31.09 13.56 -15.43
C ARG A 232 31.14 13.87 -13.94
N VAL A 233 30.90 12.86 -13.12
CA VAL A 233 31.11 12.92 -11.67
C VAL A 233 32.49 12.36 -11.38
N SER A 234 33.37 13.20 -10.85
CA SER A 234 34.74 12.84 -10.46
C SER A 234 34.77 12.41 -9.01
N LEU A 235 35.37 11.26 -8.73
CA LEU A 235 35.51 10.65 -7.41
C LEU A 235 36.98 10.47 -7.08
N VAL A 236 37.47 11.07 -5.99
CA VAL A 236 38.81 10.87 -5.46
C VAL A 236 38.69 10.54 -3.97
N TYR A 237 38.91 9.27 -3.63
CA TYR A 237 38.94 8.85 -2.23
C TYR A 237 40.33 9.07 -1.62
N ARG A 238 40.33 9.45 -0.34
CA ARG A 238 41.57 9.66 0.41
C ARG A 238 41.55 8.89 1.71
N ASP A 239 42.68 8.38 2.08
CA ASP A 239 42.94 7.73 3.35
C ASP A 239 43.02 8.73 4.53
N ARG A 240 43.33 8.22 5.73
CA ARG A 240 43.46 9.00 6.96
C ARG A 240 44.65 10.02 6.89
N ASP A 241 45.65 9.76 6.08
CA ASP A 241 46.82 10.60 5.91
C ASP A 241 46.62 11.63 4.78
N GLY A 242 45.44 11.60 4.13
CA GLY A 242 45.08 12.48 3.03
C GLY A 242 45.65 12.04 1.69
N ALA A 243 46.31 10.88 1.63
CA ALA A 243 46.80 10.30 0.39
C ALA A 243 45.67 9.76 -0.45
N GLU A 244 45.81 9.87 -1.77
CA GLU A 244 44.80 9.38 -2.72
C GLU A 244 44.83 7.86 -2.80
N ILE A 245 43.66 7.27 -2.71
CA ILE A 245 43.48 5.83 -2.93
C ILE A 245 43.23 5.63 -4.43
N PRO A 246 44.05 4.85 -5.12
CA PRO A 246 43.89 4.68 -6.57
C PRO A 246 42.64 3.86 -6.91
N PRO A 247 41.94 4.15 -8.05
CA PRO A 247 40.88 3.31 -8.59
C PRO A 247 41.48 1.95 -9.06
N PRO A 248 40.65 0.91 -9.28
CA PRO A 248 39.17 0.93 -9.38
C PRO A 248 38.48 0.98 -8.02
N TYR A 249 37.35 1.70 -7.95
CA TYR A 249 36.54 1.75 -6.75
C TYR A 249 35.36 0.77 -6.86
N PRO A 250 34.87 0.22 -5.73
CA PRO A 250 33.70 -0.64 -5.73
C PRO A 250 32.48 0.06 -6.37
N GLY A 251 31.75 -0.67 -7.19
CA GLY A 251 30.52 -0.15 -7.83
C GLY A 251 30.75 0.89 -8.93
N THR A 252 31.98 1.35 -9.16
CA THR A 252 32.31 2.18 -10.30
C THR A 252 32.81 1.33 -11.45
N VAL A 253 32.08 1.31 -12.54
CA VAL A 253 32.55 0.69 -13.77
C VAL A 253 33.55 1.65 -14.40
N ALA A 254 34.80 1.24 -14.48
CA ALA A 254 35.74 1.84 -15.42
C ALA A 254 35.15 1.61 -16.82
N VAL A 255 34.53 2.64 -17.41
CA VAL A 255 33.98 2.53 -18.75
C VAL A 255 35.16 2.62 -19.72
N PRO A 256 35.53 1.50 -20.34
CA PRO A 256 36.60 1.52 -21.33
C PRO A 256 36.21 2.46 -22.47
N GLY A 257 37.03 3.46 -22.74
CA GLY A 257 36.85 4.39 -23.85
C GLY A 257 36.10 5.69 -23.53
N LEU A 258 35.51 5.87 -22.33
CA LEU A 258 34.78 7.10 -22.01
C LEU A 258 35.58 8.11 -21.19
N GLY A 259 36.80 7.92 -20.87
CA GLY A 259 37.47 8.84 -20.01
C GLY A 259 38.98 8.94 -20.12
N ALA A 260 39.64 8.02 -20.75
CA ALA A 260 41.08 8.11 -20.95
C ALA A 260 41.38 8.21 -22.44
N ARG A 261 41.71 9.40 -22.90
CA ARG A 261 42.56 9.48 -24.07
C ARG A 261 43.87 8.75 -23.74
N PRO A 262 44.33 7.84 -24.61
CA PRO A 262 45.67 7.32 -24.46
C PRO A 262 46.63 8.48 -24.46
N GLY A 263 47.28 8.76 -23.34
CA GLY A 263 48.27 9.80 -23.18
C GLY A 263 47.93 11.03 -22.37
N ALA A 264 46.69 11.18 -21.87
CA ALA A 264 46.30 12.23 -20.92
C ALA A 264 46.20 11.64 -19.52
N GLU A 265 47.27 11.35 -18.88
CA GLU A 265 47.34 11.23 -17.43
C GLU A 265 47.17 12.64 -16.83
N GLU A 266 45.94 13.10 -16.69
CA GLU A 266 45.69 14.24 -15.79
C GLU A 266 45.72 13.71 -14.35
N PRO A 267 46.74 14.14 -13.57
CA PRO A 267 46.81 13.82 -12.15
C PRO A 267 45.56 14.37 -11.44
N GLY A 268 44.83 13.54 -10.72
CA GLY A 268 43.66 13.95 -9.93
C GLY A 268 42.29 13.65 -10.55
N LEU A 269 42.23 12.97 -11.68
CA LEU A 269 40.97 12.39 -12.17
C LEU A 269 40.88 10.94 -11.70
N GLY A 270 40.32 10.74 -10.53
CA GLY A 270 39.94 9.42 -10.03
C GLY A 270 38.93 8.73 -10.92
N ALA A 271 38.18 7.76 -10.39
CA ALA A 271 37.09 7.17 -11.14
C ALA A 271 36.03 8.21 -11.49
N ALA A 272 35.34 8.02 -12.62
CA ALA A 272 34.29 8.93 -13.06
C ALA A 272 33.01 8.15 -13.35
N ILE A 273 31.88 8.78 -13.08
CA ILE A 273 30.55 8.30 -13.42
C ILE A 273 29.95 9.25 -14.45
N ASN A 274 29.36 8.72 -15.50
CA ASN A 274 28.68 9.51 -16.51
C ASN A 274 27.23 9.79 -16.10
N LEU A 275 26.78 11.06 -16.24
CA LEU A 275 25.42 11.48 -16.04
C LEU A 275 24.84 11.98 -17.36
N PRO A 276 23.77 11.36 -17.89
CA PRO A 276 23.01 11.89 -19.00
C PRO A 276 22.15 13.08 -18.54
N ALA A 277 21.91 14.03 -19.45
CA ALA A 277 21.03 15.16 -19.18
C ALA A 277 20.15 15.50 -20.38
N GLN A 278 19.09 16.26 -20.14
CA GLN A 278 18.09 16.64 -21.13
C GLN A 278 17.54 18.03 -20.81
N PRO A 279 16.78 18.68 -21.72
CA PRO A 279 16.17 19.98 -21.48
C PRO A 279 15.23 20.03 -20.28
N GLN A 280 14.68 18.90 -19.89
CA GLN A 280 13.97 18.76 -18.62
C GLN A 280 14.96 18.40 -17.52
N ALA A 281 14.76 18.93 -16.30
CA ALA A 281 15.62 18.55 -15.20
C ALA A 281 15.51 17.05 -14.94
N ARG A 282 16.65 16.41 -14.92
CA ARG A 282 16.78 14.99 -14.59
C ARG A 282 17.32 14.85 -13.18
N ARG A 283 16.61 14.13 -12.36
CA ARG A 283 17.11 13.69 -11.06
C ARG A 283 18.12 12.58 -11.24
N PHE A 284 19.14 12.57 -10.43
CA PHE A 284 20.08 11.47 -10.35
C PHE A 284 20.30 11.06 -8.90
N THR A 285 20.55 9.80 -8.70
CA THR A 285 21.00 9.21 -7.44
C THR A 285 22.20 8.35 -7.73
N LEU A 286 23.29 8.57 -7.01
CA LEU A 286 24.50 7.80 -7.11
C LEU A 286 24.75 7.11 -5.77
N ASP A 287 24.77 5.80 -5.79
CA ASP A 287 25.16 4.99 -4.64
C ASP A 287 26.68 4.74 -4.76
N LEU A 288 27.43 5.28 -3.82
CA LEU A 288 28.88 5.22 -3.80
C LEU A 288 29.36 4.37 -2.65
N GLU A 289 30.14 3.36 -2.96
CA GLU A 289 30.77 2.49 -1.98
C GLU A 289 32.22 2.93 -1.77
N PRO A 290 32.58 3.43 -0.57
CA PRO A 290 33.96 3.82 -0.30
C PRO A 290 34.91 2.63 -0.37
N PRO A 291 36.05 2.80 -1.05
CA PRO A 291 37.05 1.73 -1.07
C PRO A 291 37.65 1.55 0.34
N PRO A 292 38.24 0.38 0.62
CA PRO A 292 38.96 0.14 1.86
C PRO A 292 40.03 1.23 2.12
N GLY A 293 40.16 1.83 3.34
CA GLY A 293 41.11 2.86 3.72
C GLY A 293 40.61 4.29 3.51
N ALA A 294 39.47 4.58 2.82
CA ALA A 294 38.99 5.93 2.60
C ALA A 294 38.37 6.57 3.84
N THR A 295 38.79 7.74 4.20
CA THR A 295 38.21 8.53 5.27
C THR A 295 37.56 9.80 4.76
N SER A 296 37.82 10.15 3.49
CA SER A 296 37.13 11.23 2.81
C SER A 296 37.02 10.99 1.31
N LEU A 297 36.05 11.66 0.70
CA LEU A 297 35.78 11.68 -0.73
C LEU A 297 35.83 13.13 -1.22
N ASP A 298 36.63 13.37 -2.22
CA ASP A 298 36.55 14.60 -3.03
C ASP A 298 35.59 14.31 -4.20
N LEU A 299 34.39 14.88 -4.13
CA LEU A 299 33.31 14.70 -5.12
C LEU A 299 33.21 15.95 -6.00
N GLY A 300 33.36 15.77 -7.30
CA GLY A 300 33.30 16.87 -8.26
C GLY A 300 32.38 16.59 -9.43
N PHE A 301 31.87 17.64 -10.06
CA PHE A 301 31.04 17.56 -11.26
C PHE A 301 31.62 18.45 -12.34
N CYS A 302 31.76 17.92 -13.55
CA CYS A 302 32.26 18.67 -14.72
C CYS A 302 31.54 18.19 -15.99
N THR A 303 31.65 18.97 -17.07
CA THR A 303 31.19 18.56 -18.40
C THR A 303 32.19 17.61 -19.02
N TRP A 304 31.72 16.80 -19.95
CA TRP A 304 32.58 16.07 -20.89
C TRP A 304 33.21 17.07 -21.86
N GLU A 305 34.49 16.94 -22.12
CA GLU A 305 35.14 17.60 -23.24
C GLU A 305 35.38 16.59 -24.36
N GLU A 306 34.76 16.82 -25.53
CA GLU A 306 35.11 16.15 -26.77
C GLU A 306 35.75 17.15 -27.74
N GLU A 307 36.87 16.81 -28.37
CA GLU A 307 37.51 17.68 -29.33
C GLU A 307 36.57 17.93 -30.52
N GLY A 308 36.25 19.21 -30.75
CA GLY A 308 35.51 19.68 -31.92
C GLY A 308 33.99 19.75 -31.78
N GLU A 309 33.39 19.24 -30.73
CA GLU A 309 31.96 19.38 -30.47
C GLU A 309 31.66 20.49 -29.46
N ARG A 310 30.72 21.37 -29.84
CA ARG A 310 30.19 22.36 -28.92
C ARG A 310 29.19 21.65 -27.97
N LEU A 311 29.67 21.23 -26.83
CA LEU A 311 28.83 20.58 -25.81
C LEU A 311 27.68 21.49 -25.35
N PRO A 312 26.52 20.92 -25.06
CA PRO A 312 25.42 21.70 -24.51
C PRO A 312 25.83 22.27 -23.13
N VAL A 313 25.28 23.43 -22.81
CA VAL A 313 25.38 23.95 -21.45
C VAL A 313 24.70 22.97 -20.49
N VAL A 314 25.46 22.51 -19.52
CA VAL A 314 25.00 21.59 -18.47
C VAL A 314 25.00 22.31 -17.14
N GLU A 315 23.92 22.18 -16.43
CA GLU A 315 23.74 22.86 -15.12
C GLU A 315 23.27 21.87 -14.05
N LEU A 316 23.86 21.95 -12.87
CA LEU A 316 23.28 21.37 -11.66
C LEU A 316 22.26 22.35 -11.09
N LEU A 317 21.08 21.81 -10.74
CA LEU A 317 20.00 22.58 -10.16
C LEU A 317 20.04 22.46 -8.64
N GLY A 318 20.84 23.35 -8.03
CA GLY A 318 21.15 23.32 -6.61
C GLY A 318 22.40 22.49 -6.29
N PRO A 319 22.91 22.58 -5.06
CA PRO A 319 23.98 21.73 -4.59
C PRO A 319 23.48 20.28 -4.51
N PRO A 320 24.26 19.29 -4.97
CA PRO A 320 23.93 17.89 -4.73
C PRO A 320 23.87 17.63 -3.22
N GLU A 321 22.87 16.89 -2.81
CA GLU A 321 22.77 16.36 -1.47
C GLU A 321 23.67 15.14 -1.35
N VAL A 322 24.51 15.12 -0.33
CA VAL A 322 25.39 13.98 -0.03
C VAL A 322 25.00 13.47 1.36
N ALA A 323 24.45 12.25 1.39
CA ALA A 323 24.06 11.59 2.63
C ALA A 323 24.95 10.36 2.85
N LEU A 324 25.31 10.12 4.12
CA LEU A 324 25.92 8.87 4.53
C LEU A 324 24.78 7.88 4.77
N GLU A 325 24.69 6.89 3.93
CA GLU A 325 23.67 5.86 3.99
C GLU A 325 24.30 4.49 3.80
N ASP A 326 23.50 3.44 4.03
CA ASP A 326 23.89 2.09 3.69
C ASP A 326 23.85 1.91 2.17
N GLY A 327 24.99 2.16 1.53
CA GLY A 327 25.20 1.91 0.10
C GLY A 327 25.58 0.48 -0.23
N PHE A 328 25.72 -0.40 0.77
CA PHE A 328 26.05 -1.79 0.52
C PHE A 328 24.82 -2.55 0.05
N ARG A 329 24.97 -3.19 -1.11
CA ARG A 329 23.95 -4.12 -1.60
C ARG A 329 24.32 -5.54 -1.18
N LEU A 330 23.31 -6.33 -0.89
CA LEU A 330 23.53 -7.74 -0.50
C LEU A 330 24.30 -8.50 -1.57
N GLU A 331 23.98 -8.27 -2.86
CA GLU A 331 24.67 -8.89 -3.99
C GLU A 331 26.16 -8.50 -4.04
N SER A 332 26.48 -7.25 -3.75
CA SER A 332 27.87 -6.78 -3.76
C SER A 332 28.69 -7.37 -2.62
N LEU A 333 28.04 -7.71 -1.51
CA LEU A 333 28.69 -8.38 -0.39
C LEU A 333 28.89 -9.87 -0.61
N CYS A 334 27.91 -10.54 -1.25
CA CYS A 334 28.01 -11.96 -1.55
C CYS A 334 28.96 -12.24 -2.74
N GLY A 335 29.02 -11.32 -3.71
CA GLY A 335 29.77 -11.53 -4.96
C GLY A 335 29.25 -12.77 -5.70
N ASP A 336 30.16 -13.47 -6.37
CA ASP A 336 29.87 -14.76 -7.03
C ASP A 336 29.99 -15.96 -6.07
N ASP A 337 30.41 -15.73 -4.83
CA ASP A 337 30.59 -16.76 -3.83
C ASP A 337 29.30 -16.99 -3.05
N LEU A 338 28.93 -18.26 -2.91
CA LEU A 338 27.83 -18.66 -2.03
C LEU A 338 28.31 -18.74 -0.57
N LEU A 339 28.56 -17.58 0.04
CA LEU A 339 29.03 -17.50 1.41
C LEU A 339 27.99 -18.08 2.38
N ASP A 340 28.46 -18.81 3.37
CA ASP A 340 27.64 -19.09 4.55
C ASP A 340 27.49 -17.80 5.42
N ALA A 341 26.60 -17.84 6.40
CA ALA A 341 26.30 -16.67 7.21
C ALA A 341 27.50 -16.13 8.01
N PRO A 342 28.36 -16.97 8.63
CA PRO A 342 29.60 -16.52 9.24
C PRO A 342 30.59 -15.91 8.24
N GLY A 343 30.76 -16.54 7.08
CA GLY A 343 31.64 -16.01 6.03
C GLY A 343 31.15 -14.66 5.50
N PHE A 344 29.84 -14.48 5.41
CA PHE A 344 29.23 -13.19 5.08
C PHE A 344 29.55 -12.10 6.13
N LEU A 345 29.45 -12.42 7.44
CA LEU A 345 29.80 -11.46 8.51
C LEU A 345 31.28 -11.08 8.45
N ALA A 346 32.17 -12.05 8.22
CA ALA A 346 33.59 -11.79 8.08
C ALA A 346 33.88 -10.91 6.85
N ARG A 347 33.21 -11.12 5.72
CA ARG A 347 33.34 -10.28 4.52
C ARG A 347 32.79 -8.88 4.78
N LEU A 348 31.65 -8.73 5.44
CA LEU A 348 31.10 -7.44 5.83
C LEU A 348 32.09 -6.72 6.75
N SER A 349 32.61 -7.37 7.77
CA SER A 349 33.60 -6.83 8.70
C SER A 349 34.84 -6.33 7.96
N ALA A 350 35.36 -7.11 7.04
CA ALA A 350 36.51 -6.69 6.21
C ALA A 350 36.19 -5.48 5.34
N ARG A 351 34.99 -5.40 4.78
CA ARG A 351 34.53 -4.24 4.02
C ARG A 351 34.38 -2.98 4.88
N LEU A 352 33.93 -3.15 6.10
CA LEU A 352 33.84 -2.10 7.11
C LEU A 352 35.22 -1.79 7.74
N ARG A 353 36.26 -2.46 7.31
CA ARG A 353 37.67 -2.30 7.74
C ARG A 353 37.94 -2.52 9.22
N HIS A 354 37.18 -3.42 9.75
CA HIS A 354 37.48 -3.97 11.05
C HIS A 354 38.61 -4.97 10.95
N ASP A 355 39.35 -5.12 12.01
CA ASP A 355 40.33 -6.18 12.14
C ASP A 355 39.64 -7.56 12.00
N PRO A 356 40.35 -8.57 11.46
CA PRO A 356 39.81 -9.91 11.38
C PRO A 356 39.27 -10.42 12.75
N GLY A 357 38.02 -10.87 12.75
CA GLY A 357 37.34 -11.34 13.97
C GLY A 357 36.57 -10.25 14.73
N ALA A 358 36.62 -9.00 14.30
CA ALA A 358 35.89 -7.90 14.95
C ALA A 358 34.37 -8.07 14.83
N GLU A 359 33.87 -8.82 13.83
CA GLU A 359 32.46 -9.17 13.68
C GLU A 359 31.89 -9.94 14.87
N ALA A 360 32.74 -10.59 15.65
CA ALA A 360 32.32 -11.24 16.89
C ALA A 360 31.70 -10.23 17.89
N ALA A 361 32.09 -8.95 17.83
CA ALA A 361 31.52 -7.91 18.67
C ALA A 361 30.06 -7.57 18.28
N TRP A 362 29.63 -7.87 17.07
CA TRP A 362 28.24 -7.64 16.61
C TRP A 362 27.28 -8.72 17.08
N ILE A 363 27.81 -9.88 17.44
CA ILE A 363 27.01 -11.00 17.94
C ILE A 363 26.47 -10.61 19.33
N PRO A 364 25.15 -10.55 19.53
CA PRO A 364 24.59 -10.27 20.84
C PRO A 364 24.97 -11.35 21.86
N GLY A 365 25.21 -10.92 23.07
CA GLY A 365 25.37 -11.87 24.18
C GLY A 365 24.07 -12.61 24.51
N PRO A 366 24.16 -13.69 25.27
CA PRO A 366 22.98 -14.43 25.72
C PRO A 366 21.94 -13.50 26.39
N GLY A 367 20.73 -13.46 25.84
CA GLY A 367 19.64 -12.63 26.34
C GLY A 367 19.60 -11.17 25.86
N GLU A 368 20.67 -10.65 25.26
CA GLU A 368 20.66 -9.27 24.71
C GLU A 368 19.69 -9.14 23.53
N ALA A 369 19.67 -10.10 22.62
CA ALA A 369 18.72 -10.11 21.50
C ALA A 369 17.27 -10.28 21.95
N GLY A 370 17.03 -10.95 23.08
CA GLY A 370 15.69 -11.18 23.63
C GLY A 370 15.02 -9.93 24.19
N ALA A 371 15.77 -8.84 24.43
CA ALA A 371 15.22 -7.56 24.83
C ALA A 371 14.58 -6.80 23.67
N ALA A 372 14.85 -7.21 22.41
CA ALA A 372 14.21 -6.62 21.24
C ALA A 372 12.78 -7.13 21.12
N ALA A 373 11.80 -6.22 21.12
CA ALA A 373 10.43 -6.60 20.82
C ALA A 373 10.36 -7.11 19.37
N LEU A 374 9.67 -8.23 19.17
CA LEU A 374 9.43 -8.84 17.87
C LEU A 374 8.00 -8.49 17.42
N PRO A 375 7.79 -7.36 16.73
CA PRO A 375 6.44 -6.86 16.45
C PRO A 375 5.61 -7.82 15.59
N LEU A 376 6.19 -8.52 14.63
CA LEU A 376 5.44 -9.48 13.82
C LEU A 376 5.07 -10.75 14.61
N ALA A 377 5.97 -11.25 15.46
CA ALA A 377 5.66 -12.38 16.33
C ALA A 377 4.56 -12.00 17.34
N ARG A 378 4.62 -10.80 17.91
CA ARG A 378 3.59 -10.26 18.80
C ARG A 378 2.26 -10.05 18.08
N ALA A 379 2.27 -9.52 16.85
CA ALA A 379 1.07 -9.39 16.05
C ALA A 379 0.39 -10.75 15.81
N ARG A 380 1.17 -11.79 15.48
CA ARG A 380 0.64 -13.16 15.36
C ARG A 380 -0.02 -13.64 16.64
N SER A 381 0.59 -13.43 17.81
CA SER A 381 0.00 -13.84 19.10
C SER A 381 -1.27 -13.07 19.46
N LEU A 382 -1.39 -11.82 19.03
CA LEU A 382 -2.60 -11.01 19.20
C LEU A 382 -3.74 -11.47 18.27
N ARG A 383 -3.39 -12.02 17.10
CA ARG A 383 -4.36 -12.47 16.10
C ARG A 383 -5.11 -13.73 16.51
N SER A 384 -4.43 -14.74 17.03
CA SER A 384 -5.04 -16.01 17.41
C SER A 384 -4.55 -16.48 18.77
N GLU A 385 -5.44 -17.08 19.56
CA GLU A 385 -5.05 -17.94 20.68
C GLU A 385 -4.44 -19.20 20.07
N ALA A 386 -3.19 -19.43 20.41
CA ALA A 386 -2.29 -20.36 19.81
C ALA A 386 -2.89 -21.73 19.44
N GLU A 387 -3.34 -21.90 18.23
CA GLU A 387 -3.13 -23.18 17.56
C GLU A 387 -1.62 -23.35 17.46
N ARG A 388 -1.10 -24.42 18.05
CA ARG A 388 0.34 -24.70 17.94
C ARG A 388 0.63 -25.05 16.50
N PRO A 389 1.31 -24.19 15.71
CA PRO A 389 1.56 -24.43 14.30
C PRO A 389 2.51 -25.61 14.07
N VAL A 390 3.09 -26.14 15.13
CA VAL A 390 4.01 -27.25 15.12
C VAL A 390 3.77 -28.17 16.31
N VAL A 391 3.73 -29.47 16.07
CA VAL A 391 3.62 -30.52 17.10
C VAL A 391 4.75 -31.50 16.89
N LEU A 392 5.56 -31.74 17.92
CA LEU A 392 6.58 -32.79 17.92
C LEU A 392 5.90 -34.16 18.03
N ARG A 393 6.23 -35.07 17.10
CA ARG A 393 5.68 -36.41 17.04
C ARG A 393 6.54 -37.39 17.83
N PRO A 394 5.99 -38.54 18.25
CA PRO A 394 6.75 -39.58 18.94
C PRO A 394 7.89 -40.18 18.12
N ASP A 395 7.78 -40.14 16.77
CA ASP A 395 8.81 -40.62 15.83
C ASP A 395 9.94 -39.62 15.58
N GLY A 396 9.96 -38.49 16.30
CA GLY A 396 10.91 -37.39 16.10
C GLY A 396 10.57 -36.46 14.96
N GLY A 397 9.55 -36.77 14.16
CA GLY A 397 9.04 -35.89 13.10
C GLY A 397 8.23 -34.74 13.66
N LEU A 398 7.84 -33.80 12.79
CA LEU A 398 7.01 -32.64 13.13
C LEU A 398 5.71 -32.67 12.32
N SER A 399 4.58 -32.41 12.97
CA SER A 399 3.35 -32.09 12.28
C SER A 399 3.22 -30.58 12.23
N LEU A 400 3.15 -30.01 11.00
CA LEU A 400 3.01 -28.58 10.77
C LEU A 400 1.56 -28.28 10.36
N ARG A 401 0.93 -27.32 11.06
CA ARG A 401 -0.39 -26.74 10.77
C ARG A 401 -0.19 -25.32 10.34
N LEU A 402 0.01 -25.12 9.04
CA LEU A 402 0.23 -23.80 8.48
C LEU A 402 -1.02 -23.34 7.74
N ALA A 403 -1.31 -22.04 7.81
CA ALA A 403 -2.56 -21.43 7.39
C ALA A 403 -3.25 -22.05 6.15
N GLY A 404 -4.49 -22.49 6.34
CA GLY A 404 -5.40 -22.85 5.24
C GLY A 404 -5.10 -24.13 4.47
N CYS A 405 -4.12 -24.94 4.91
CA CYS A 405 -3.71 -26.18 4.26
C CYS A 405 -3.80 -27.38 5.19
N PRO A 406 -3.88 -28.60 4.65
CA PRO A 406 -3.81 -29.83 5.43
C PRO A 406 -2.51 -29.92 6.24
N ASP A 407 -2.56 -30.61 7.37
CA ASP A 407 -1.39 -30.89 8.18
C ASP A 407 -0.27 -31.52 7.34
N TRP A 408 0.93 -30.99 7.49
CA TRP A 408 2.12 -31.50 6.82
C TRP A 408 3.04 -32.20 7.81
N THR A 409 3.59 -33.35 7.44
CA THR A 409 4.53 -34.05 8.29
C THR A 409 5.95 -33.86 7.76
N LEU A 410 6.82 -33.26 8.58
CA LEU A 410 8.25 -33.19 8.36
C LEU A 410 8.91 -34.36 9.07
N PRO A 411 9.83 -35.09 8.41
CA PRO A 411 10.62 -36.12 9.04
C PRO A 411 11.59 -35.57 10.09
N GLU A 412 12.20 -36.45 10.87
CA GLU A 412 13.21 -36.04 11.85
C GLU A 412 14.39 -35.30 11.21
N SER A 413 14.80 -35.67 10.02
CA SER A 413 15.85 -35.00 9.24
C SER A 413 15.30 -34.61 7.87
N PRO A 414 14.63 -33.45 7.77
CA PRO A 414 14.05 -33.01 6.50
C PRO A 414 15.14 -32.59 5.53
N ASP A 415 14.98 -32.94 4.27
CA ASP A 415 15.75 -32.33 3.19
C ASP A 415 15.02 -31.07 2.71
N PHE A 416 15.49 -29.91 3.10
CA PHE A 416 14.92 -28.62 2.69
C PHE A 416 15.18 -28.26 1.22
N ARG A 417 15.87 -29.09 0.47
CA ARG A 417 16.00 -28.97 -1.00
C ARG A 417 14.82 -29.60 -1.72
N GLU A 418 14.10 -30.51 -1.07
CA GLU A 418 12.88 -31.07 -1.60
C GLU A 418 11.75 -30.05 -1.47
N ASP A 419 11.09 -29.74 -2.58
CA ASP A 419 9.86 -28.95 -2.58
C ASP A 419 8.68 -29.85 -2.16
N PRO A 420 8.14 -29.69 -0.95
CA PRO A 420 7.04 -30.52 -0.47
C PRO A 420 5.77 -30.38 -1.32
N PHE A 421 5.68 -29.35 -2.17
CA PHE A 421 4.52 -29.03 -2.98
C PHE A 421 4.72 -29.18 -4.48
N ARG A 422 5.77 -29.83 -4.93
CA ARG A 422 6.04 -30.07 -6.36
C ARG A 422 4.86 -30.71 -7.09
N ALA A 423 4.02 -31.46 -6.35
CA ALA A 423 2.84 -32.13 -6.89
C ALA A 423 1.53 -31.33 -6.69
N VAL A 424 1.53 -30.18 -5.98
CA VAL A 424 0.31 -29.43 -5.65
C VAL A 424 0.40 -28.03 -6.24
N PRO A 425 -0.25 -27.77 -7.39
CA PRO A 425 -0.16 -26.47 -8.06
C PRO A 425 -0.84 -25.37 -7.27
N SER A 426 -0.39 -24.11 -7.43
CA SER A 426 -0.97 -22.81 -7.11
C SER A 426 -1.68 -22.58 -5.75
N ARG A 427 -2.42 -23.52 -5.22
CA ARG A 427 -3.07 -23.42 -3.89
C ARG A 427 -2.09 -23.44 -2.72
N ALA A 428 -0.85 -23.78 -2.98
CA ALA A 428 0.18 -23.98 -1.96
C ALA A 428 1.00 -22.72 -1.66
N ILE A 429 0.86 -21.61 -2.39
CA ILE A 429 1.72 -20.43 -2.21
C ILE A 429 1.62 -19.85 -0.80
N PRO A 430 0.44 -19.57 -0.22
CA PRO A 430 0.35 -19.07 1.15
C PRO A 430 0.97 -20.02 2.18
N TRP A 431 0.76 -21.32 1.98
CA TRP A 431 1.40 -22.33 2.84
C TRP A 431 2.92 -22.36 2.68
N ARG A 432 3.43 -22.30 1.43
CA ARG A 432 4.87 -22.23 1.17
C ARG A 432 5.50 -20.97 1.76
N LEU A 433 4.83 -19.83 1.68
CA LEU A 433 5.28 -18.60 2.33
C LEU A 433 5.32 -18.74 3.85
N ALA A 434 4.28 -19.31 4.47
CA ALA A 434 4.27 -19.61 5.88
C ALA A 434 5.37 -20.62 6.27
N TYR A 435 5.60 -21.64 5.46
CA TYR A 435 6.69 -22.60 5.63
C TYR A 435 8.05 -21.93 5.51
N GLN A 436 8.28 -21.13 4.46
CA GLN A 436 9.54 -20.40 4.22
C GLN A 436 9.79 -19.26 5.20
N SER A 437 8.77 -18.79 5.89
CA SER A 437 8.93 -17.80 6.97
C SER A 437 9.64 -18.39 8.20
N LEU A 438 9.63 -19.69 8.35
CA LEU A 438 10.20 -20.46 9.47
C LEU A 438 9.67 -20.04 10.86
N THR A 439 8.60 -19.27 10.93
CA THR A 439 8.04 -18.78 12.19
C THR A 439 7.53 -19.90 13.11
N TRP A 440 7.24 -21.05 12.52
CA TRP A 440 6.89 -22.28 13.24
C TRP A 440 8.05 -22.86 14.07
N LEU A 441 9.30 -22.40 13.84
CA LEU A 441 10.44 -22.75 14.67
C LEU A 441 10.42 -22.07 16.03
N LEU A 442 9.77 -20.91 16.20
CA LEU A 442 9.73 -20.20 17.47
C LEU A 442 8.95 -21.00 18.53
N PRO A 443 7.69 -21.45 18.29
CA PRO A 443 7.01 -22.32 19.25
C PRO A 443 7.66 -23.71 19.40
N LEU A 444 8.35 -24.21 18.38
CA LEU A 444 9.17 -25.42 18.55
C LEU A 444 10.34 -25.17 19.49
N ALA A 445 10.97 -24.01 19.42
CA ALA A 445 12.09 -23.63 20.28
C ALA A 445 11.75 -23.54 21.75
N GLU A 446 10.51 -23.23 22.11
CA GLU A 446 10.01 -23.27 23.47
C GLU A 446 10.02 -24.70 24.07
N ALA A 447 9.70 -25.69 23.22
CA ALA A 447 9.61 -27.10 23.64
C ALA A 447 10.93 -27.87 23.40
N ALA A 448 11.65 -27.57 22.34
CA ALA A 448 12.84 -28.31 21.88
C ALA A 448 13.85 -27.35 21.21
N PRO A 449 14.53 -26.47 21.97
CA PRO A 449 15.41 -25.43 21.44
C PRO A 449 16.56 -25.99 20.57
N ALA A 450 17.20 -27.03 20.97
CA ALA A 450 18.27 -27.67 20.19
C ALA A 450 17.78 -28.18 18.82
N ARG A 451 16.55 -28.68 18.78
CA ARG A 451 15.91 -29.14 17.55
C ARG A 451 15.59 -27.97 16.60
N ALA A 452 15.03 -26.89 17.13
CA ALA A 452 14.73 -25.69 16.34
C ALA A 452 16.02 -25.11 15.72
N LEU A 453 17.09 -25.00 16.50
CA LEU A 453 18.41 -24.57 16.01
C LEU A 453 18.96 -25.48 14.91
N ALA A 454 18.87 -26.79 15.09
CA ALA A 454 19.35 -27.75 14.07
C ALA A 454 18.58 -27.63 12.75
N LEU A 455 17.25 -27.44 12.81
CA LEU A 455 16.40 -27.24 11.63
C LEU A 455 16.68 -25.90 10.95
N ALA A 456 16.87 -24.82 11.70
CA ALA A 456 17.24 -23.53 11.18
C ALA A 456 18.58 -23.58 10.42
N GLN A 457 19.58 -24.27 10.97
CA GLN A 457 20.87 -24.49 10.31
C GLN A 457 20.75 -25.34 9.04
N ALA A 458 19.94 -26.38 9.07
CA ALA A 458 19.72 -27.24 7.92
C ALA A 458 19.03 -26.47 6.77
N TRP A 459 18.03 -25.65 7.14
CA TRP A 459 17.35 -24.81 6.17
C TRP A 459 18.29 -23.76 5.55
N SER A 460 19.12 -23.07 6.33
CA SER A 460 20.07 -22.06 5.83
C SER A 460 21.05 -22.67 4.83
N ARG A 461 21.55 -23.90 5.09
CA ARG A 461 22.42 -24.59 4.14
C ARG A 461 21.74 -25.00 2.83
N ALA A 462 20.45 -25.31 2.87
CA ALA A 462 19.67 -25.68 1.69
C ALA A 462 19.23 -24.45 0.86
N ASN A 463 19.14 -23.28 1.49
CA ASN A 463 18.65 -22.03 0.88
C ASN A 463 19.72 -20.92 0.97
N PRO A 464 20.90 -21.09 0.36
CA PRO A 464 21.90 -20.02 0.33
C PRO A 464 21.37 -18.82 -0.46
N TRP A 465 21.74 -17.61 -0.04
CA TRP A 465 21.40 -16.40 -0.75
C TRP A 465 21.96 -16.44 -2.18
N GLY A 466 21.13 -16.09 -3.15
CA GLY A 466 21.48 -16.16 -4.57
C GLY A 466 21.09 -17.45 -5.28
N GLN A 467 21.09 -18.61 -4.60
CA GLN A 467 20.66 -19.89 -5.17
C GLN A 467 19.83 -20.72 -4.18
N PRO A 468 18.71 -20.21 -3.68
CA PRO A 468 17.89 -20.97 -2.75
C PRO A 468 17.24 -22.17 -3.43
N ALA A 469 17.05 -23.25 -2.68
CA ALA A 469 16.31 -24.42 -3.15
C ALA A 469 14.87 -24.08 -3.51
N ASP A 470 14.23 -23.21 -2.72
CA ASP A 470 12.91 -22.66 -3.03
C ASP A 470 13.00 -21.13 -3.24
N PRO A 471 12.73 -20.63 -4.47
CA PRO A 471 12.72 -19.19 -4.73
C PRO A 471 11.78 -18.37 -3.83
N LEU A 472 10.70 -18.99 -3.32
CA LEU A 472 9.79 -18.34 -2.38
C LEU A 472 10.45 -18.03 -1.02
N SER A 473 11.62 -18.61 -0.73
CA SER A 473 12.41 -18.24 0.44
C SER A 473 12.82 -16.75 0.41
N LEU A 474 12.99 -16.15 -0.77
CA LEU A 474 13.31 -14.73 -0.96
C LEU A 474 12.07 -13.87 -1.21
N HIS A 475 10.88 -14.45 -1.07
CA HIS A 475 9.64 -13.71 -1.27
C HIS A 475 9.43 -12.67 -0.15
N PRO A 476 8.99 -11.47 -0.51
CA PRO A 476 8.75 -10.37 0.44
C PRO A 476 7.84 -10.71 1.62
N GLY A 477 6.87 -11.58 1.41
CA GLY A 477 5.97 -12.04 2.47
C GLY A 477 6.63 -12.97 3.50
N ALA A 478 7.74 -13.63 3.14
CA ALA A 478 8.46 -14.53 4.05
C ALA A 478 9.63 -13.84 4.78
N LEU A 479 10.33 -12.93 4.10
CA LEU A 479 11.55 -12.28 4.62
C LEU A 479 11.35 -11.55 5.96
N PRO A 480 10.32 -10.69 6.14
CA PRO A 480 10.15 -9.96 7.39
C PRO A 480 9.93 -10.89 8.59
N ALA A 481 9.05 -11.87 8.43
CA ALA A 481 8.72 -12.81 9.48
C ALA A 481 9.91 -13.73 9.84
N ARG A 482 10.69 -14.13 8.85
CA ARG A 482 11.92 -14.92 9.07
C ARG A 482 13.03 -14.11 9.70
N ALA A 483 13.15 -12.81 9.40
CA ALA A 483 14.08 -11.92 10.07
C ALA A 483 13.86 -11.93 11.60
N GLU A 484 12.61 -11.79 12.04
CA GLU A 484 12.26 -11.89 13.46
C GLU A 484 12.49 -13.31 14.02
N MET A 485 12.27 -14.34 13.22
CA MET A 485 12.56 -15.70 13.64
C MET A 485 14.05 -15.89 13.96
N TRP A 486 14.95 -15.35 13.13
CA TRP A 486 16.40 -15.41 13.40
C TRP A 486 16.75 -14.73 14.71
N ILE A 487 16.19 -13.54 14.98
CA ILE A 487 16.37 -12.82 16.25
C ILE A 487 15.82 -13.65 17.41
N GLY A 488 14.63 -14.20 17.26
CA GLY A 488 13.99 -15.02 18.30
C GLY A 488 14.81 -16.25 18.67
N LEU A 489 15.42 -16.93 17.68
CA LEU A 489 16.33 -18.05 17.94
C LEU A 489 17.66 -17.59 18.57
N LEU A 490 18.17 -16.41 18.17
CA LEU A 490 19.38 -15.84 18.75
C LEU A 490 19.22 -15.49 20.24
N ALA A 491 17.98 -15.18 20.66
CA ALA A 491 17.65 -14.91 22.05
C ALA A 491 17.65 -16.16 22.96
N LEU A 492 17.68 -17.37 22.39
CA LEU A 492 17.64 -18.62 23.17
C LEU A 492 18.92 -18.82 23.99
N PRO A 493 18.84 -19.32 25.22
CA PRO A 493 20.01 -19.60 26.06
C PRO A 493 21.02 -20.59 25.43
N GLY A 494 20.56 -21.45 24.51
CA GLY A 494 21.40 -22.45 23.84
C GLY A 494 21.96 -22.01 22.48
N ALA A 495 21.75 -20.76 22.07
CA ALA A 495 22.13 -20.25 20.75
C ALA A 495 23.65 -20.11 20.52
N GLY A 496 24.47 -20.13 21.59
CA GLY A 496 25.90 -19.78 21.54
C GLY A 496 26.70 -20.38 20.38
N ALA A 497 26.59 -21.68 20.15
CA ALA A 497 27.28 -22.35 19.04
C ALA A 497 26.75 -21.97 17.65
N ALA A 498 25.52 -21.51 17.56
CA ALA A 498 24.86 -21.08 16.32
C ALA A 498 24.81 -19.53 16.18
N ALA A 499 25.30 -18.77 17.16
CA ALA A 499 25.09 -17.33 17.24
C ALA A 499 25.65 -16.59 16.01
N ALA A 500 26.80 -16.97 15.51
CA ALA A 500 27.40 -16.38 14.32
C ALA A 500 26.51 -16.63 13.06
N LEU A 501 25.98 -17.86 12.91
CA LEU A 501 25.06 -18.18 11.82
C LEU A 501 23.77 -17.35 11.94
N LEU A 502 23.15 -17.35 13.11
CA LEU A 502 21.89 -16.64 13.35
C LEU A 502 22.06 -15.12 13.13
N THR A 503 23.17 -14.55 13.62
CA THR A 503 23.49 -13.14 13.39
C THR A 503 23.74 -12.85 11.92
N GLY A 504 24.50 -13.69 11.23
CA GLY A 504 24.78 -13.49 9.80
C GLY A 504 23.53 -13.54 8.94
N GLU A 505 22.62 -14.49 9.23
CA GLU A 505 21.33 -14.55 8.54
C GLU A 505 20.45 -13.34 8.91
N ALA A 506 20.42 -12.91 10.16
CA ALA A 506 19.70 -11.72 10.57
C ALA A 506 20.21 -10.46 9.85
N VAL A 507 21.52 -10.29 9.73
CA VAL A 507 22.15 -9.15 9.04
C VAL A 507 21.82 -9.18 7.54
N ARG A 508 21.88 -10.34 6.87
CA ARG A 508 21.46 -10.47 5.47
C ARG A 508 20.01 -10.07 5.26
N HIS A 509 19.13 -10.50 6.15
CA HIS A 509 17.72 -10.06 6.12
C HIS A 509 17.61 -8.55 6.31
N GLY A 510 18.45 -7.95 7.17
CA GLY A 510 18.52 -6.51 7.36
C GLY A 510 18.85 -5.75 6.08
N PHE A 511 19.84 -6.21 5.31
CA PHE A 511 20.16 -5.64 4.01
C PHE A 511 19.01 -5.74 3.01
N ALA A 512 18.41 -6.94 2.88
CA ALA A 512 17.28 -7.14 1.98
C ALA A 512 16.07 -6.28 2.36
N LEU A 513 15.77 -6.20 3.67
CA LEU A 513 14.66 -5.39 4.17
C LEU A 513 14.95 -3.89 4.03
N ALA A 514 16.18 -3.43 4.28
CA ALA A 514 16.56 -2.04 4.12
C ALA A 514 16.43 -1.59 2.67
N GLU A 515 16.82 -2.44 1.71
CA GLU A 515 16.63 -2.17 0.29
C GLU A 515 15.13 -2.09 -0.07
N MET A 516 14.32 -3.06 0.37
CA MET A 516 12.88 -3.08 0.13
C MET A 516 12.18 -1.86 0.73
N VAL A 517 12.50 -1.51 1.97
CA VAL A 517 11.93 -0.38 2.70
C VAL A 517 12.38 0.94 2.06
N GLY A 518 13.66 1.07 1.79
CA GLY A 518 14.25 2.28 1.19
C GLY A 518 13.74 2.57 -0.22
N GLN A 519 13.51 1.53 -1.02
CA GLN A 519 12.93 1.65 -2.37
C GLN A 519 11.40 1.77 -2.37
N ASN A 520 10.75 1.66 -1.20
CA ASN A 520 9.29 1.61 -1.08
C ASN A 520 8.65 0.59 -2.04
N THR A 521 9.27 -0.59 -2.11
CA THR A 521 8.98 -1.64 -3.11
C THR A 521 7.52 -2.05 -3.12
N PHE A 522 6.88 -2.06 -1.96
CA PHE A 522 5.47 -2.46 -1.81
C PHE A 522 4.51 -1.27 -1.73
N GLY A 523 5.02 -0.05 -1.79
CA GLY A 523 4.21 1.15 -1.77
C GLY A 523 3.25 1.19 -0.58
N ARG A 524 2.00 1.49 -0.87
CA ARG A 524 0.92 1.60 0.11
C ARG A 524 0.35 0.21 0.46
N SER A 525 1.07 -0.56 1.25
CA SER A 525 0.64 -1.90 1.64
C SER A 525 1.06 -2.31 3.04
N LEU A 526 0.37 -3.31 3.59
CA LEU A 526 0.75 -3.95 4.85
C LEU A 526 2.14 -4.60 4.76
N HIS A 527 2.54 -5.10 3.59
CA HIS A 527 3.87 -5.71 3.39
C HIS A 527 5.01 -4.71 3.60
N GLN A 528 4.83 -3.46 3.16
CA GLN A 528 5.81 -2.40 3.41
C GLN A 528 5.96 -2.14 4.92
N LEU A 529 4.86 -2.11 5.65
CA LEU A 529 4.88 -1.94 7.11
C LEU A 529 5.48 -3.14 7.84
N GLN A 530 5.21 -4.36 7.38
CA GLN A 530 5.82 -5.58 7.94
C GLN A 530 7.33 -5.60 7.71
N ALA A 531 7.79 -5.22 6.52
CA ALA A 531 9.22 -5.10 6.23
C ALA A 531 9.90 -4.07 7.14
N ALA A 532 9.29 -2.90 7.29
CA ALA A 532 9.80 -1.84 8.17
C ALA A 532 9.79 -2.26 9.66
N ALA A 533 8.74 -2.95 10.11
CA ALA A 533 8.65 -3.47 11.48
C ALA A 533 9.75 -4.50 11.79
N ALA A 534 10.02 -5.40 10.85
CA ALA A 534 11.09 -6.39 11.00
C ALA A 534 12.48 -5.73 10.95
N LEU A 535 12.67 -4.72 10.10
CA LEU A 535 13.92 -3.94 10.06
C LEU A 535 14.16 -3.20 11.38
N LEU A 536 13.12 -2.60 11.97
CA LEU A 536 13.18 -2.00 13.30
C LEU A 536 13.59 -3.01 14.37
N ALA A 537 13.03 -4.21 14.32
CA ALA A 537 13.37 -5.29 15.25
C ALA A 537 14.85 -5.72 15.11
N LEU A 538 15.34 -5.85 13.88
CA LEU A 538 16.75 -6.17 13.59
C LEU A 538 17.69 -5.08 14.13
N ALA A 539 17.40 -3.82 13.86
CA ALA A 539 18.21 -2.69 14.32
C ALA A 539 18.34 -2.71 15.86
N ARG A 540 17.27 -3.04 16.55
CA ARG A 540 17.25 -3.10 18.02
C ARG A 540 17.92 -4.35 18.59
N ALA A 541 17.79 -5.47 17.88
CA ALA A 541 18.42 -6.72 18.31
C ALA A 541 19.94 -6.72 18.11
N LEU A 542 20.44 -5.90 17.19
CA LEU A 542 21.85 -5.82 16.80
C LEU A 542 22.44 -4.42 17.04
N PRO A 543 22.36 -3.85 18.27
CA PRO A 543 22.73 -2.44 18.52
C PRO A 543 24.20 -2.12 18.28
N ARG A 544 25.07 -3.13 18.26
CA ARG A 544 26.51 -2.98 18.00
C ARG A 544 26.87 -3.07 16.52
N LEU A 545 25.91 -3.42 15.66
CA LEU A 545 26.12 -3.39 14.20
C LEU A 545 26.18 -1.92 13.74
N PRO A 546 27.18 -1.49 12.97
CA PRO A 546 27.32 -0.09 12.52
C PRO A 546 26.11 0.47 11.77
N LEU A 547 25.34 -0.41 11.11
CA LEU A 547 24.15 -0.05 10.32
C LEU A 547 22.87 0.10 11.14
N SER A 548 22.87 -0.29 12.41
CA SER A 548 21.63 -0.39 13.21
C SER A 548 20.90 0.95 13.37
N ALA A 549 21.64 2.04 13.58
CA ALA A 549 21.04 3.37 13.70
C ALA A 549 20.37 3.81 12.39
N HIS A 550 21.00 3.53 11.25
CA HIS A 550 20.45 3.80 9.94
C HIS A 550 19.18 2.97 9.68
N TRP A 551 19.21 1.69 9.98
CA TRP A 551 18.05 0.81 9.83
C TRP A 551 16.88 1.21 10.73
N ASP A 552 17.15 1.63 11.99
CA ASP A 552 16.11 2.15 12.90
C ASP A 552 15.46 3.42 12.32
N GLY A 553 16.25 4.37 11.81
CA GLY A 553 15.76 5.59 11.18
C GLY A 553 14.90 5.30 9.96
N LEU A 554 15.39 4.49 9.03
CA LEU A 554 14.69 4.09 7.82
C LEU A 554 13.36 3.37 8.12
N ALA A 555 13.39 2.46 9.10
CA ALA A 555 12.20 1.73 9.53
C ALA A 555 11.14 2.65 10.12
N ARG A 556 11.53 3.56 11.01
CA ARG A 556 10.61 4.53 11.63
C ARG A 556 9.95 5.45 10.63
N GLU A 557 10.73 5.97 9.69
CA GLU A 557 10.23 6.83 8.62
C GLU A 557 9.17 6.08 7.78
N SER A 558 9.50 4.86 7.33
CA SER A 558 8.58 4.05 6.53
C SER A 558 7.31 3.66 7.29
N LEU A 559 7.41 3.36 8.60
CA LEU A 559 6.25 3.06 9.45
C LEU A 559 5.34 4.28 9.58
N GLY A 560 5.90 5.48 9.78
CA GLY A 560 5.15 6.71 9.88
C GLY A 560 4.37 7.02 8.60
N GLU A 561 5.06 7.00 7.47
CA GLU A 561 4.47 7.25 6.16
C GLU A 561 3.42 6.20 5.77
N GLY A 562 3.73 4.92 6.00
CA GLY A 562 2.84 3.84 5.66
C GLY A 562 1.56 3.84 6.50
N VAL A 563 1.66 4.12 7.81
CA VAL A 563 0.49 4.24 8.67
C VAL A 563 -0.33 5.46 8.30
N ASP A 564 0.27 6.62 8.03
CA ASP A 564 -0.50 7.80 7.59
C ASP A 564 -1.19 7.58 6.23
N ALA A 565 -0.59 6.80 5.35
CA ALA A 565 -1.17 6.45 4.05
C ALA A 565 -2.32 5.43 4.14
N LEU A 566 -2.21 4.44 5.04
CA LEU A 566 -3.19 3.35 5.17
C LEU A 566 -4.30 3.67 6.18
N LEU A 567 -3.98 4.43 7.23
CA LEU A 567 -4.88 4.88 8.28
C LEU A 567 -4.86 6.42 8.36
N PRO A 568 -5.41 7.12 7.36
CA PRO A 568 -5.37 8.58 7.34
C PRO A 568 -6.15 9.20 8.50
N ALA A 569 -5.91 10.51 8.74
CA ALA A 569 -6.49 11.23 9.88
C ALA A 569 -8.02 11.29 9.85
N ASP A 570 -8.61 11.26 8.67
CA ASP A 570 -10.06 11.30 8.48
C ASP A 570 -10.76 9.96 8.74
N GLY A 571 -10.01 8.93 9.17
CA GLY A 571 -10.52 7.59 9.46
C GLY A 571 -10.92 6.78 8.23
N ARG A 572 -10.72 7.31 7.02
CA ARG A 572 -11.01 6.61 5.78
C ARG A 572 -9.89 5.66 5.44
N PHE A 573 -10.28 4.48 5.01
CA PHE A 573 -9.30 3.44 4.69
C PHE A 573 -8.96 3.41 3.20
N ALA A 574 -7.77 2.86 2.94
CA ALA A 574 -7.26 2.66 1.60
C ALA A 574 -7.96 1.54 0.83
N GLU A 575 -8.67 0.68 1.53
CA GLU A 575 -9.35 -0.49 0.94
C GLU A 575 -10.55 -0.93 1.78
N SER A 576 -11.42 -1.77 1.22
CA SER A 576 -12.65 -2.23 1.87
C SER A 576 -12.43 -3.35 2.89
N SER A 577 -11.33 -4.12 2.80
CA SER A 577 -11.09 -5.29 3.63
C SER A 577 -10.98 -4.96 5.12
N LEU A 578 -11.98 -5.36 5.90
CA LEU A 578 -11.98 -5.17 7.35
C LEU A 578 -10.96 -6.09 8.05
N HIS A 579 -10.70 -7.28 7.52
CA HIS A 579 -9.68 -8.17 8.07
C HIS A 579 -8.26 -7.64 7.84
N ARG A 580 -7.96 -7.04 6.70
CA ARG A 580 -6.68 -6.36 6.46
C ARG A 580 -6.52 -5.13 7.36
N ARG A 581 -7.61 -4.39 7.59
CA ARG A 581 -7.62 -3.31 8.60
C ARG A 581 -7.28 -3.85 9.98
N LEU A 582 -7.87 -4.99 10.35
CA LEU A 582 -7.61 -5.63 11.63
C LEU A 582 -6.16 -6.13 11.75
N ASP A 583 -5.58 -6.67 10.69
CA ASP A 583 -4.15 -7.00 10.63
C ASP A 583 -3.26 -5.75 10.80
N LEU A 584 -3.62 -4.65 10.14
CA LEU A 584 -2.89 -3.39 10.25
C LEU A 584 -2.95 -2.81 11.68
N VAL A 585 -4.14 -2.84 12.28
CA VAL A 585 -4.34 -2.43 13.68
C VAL A 585 -3.55 -3.34 14.63
N THR A 586 -3.50 -4.64 14.33
CA THR A 586 -2.76 -5.62 15.10
C THR A 586 -1.25 -5.34 15.06
N LEU A 587 -0.72 -5.03 13.89
CA LEU A 587 0.67 -4.62 13.75
C LEU A 587 0.94 -3.30 14.48
N GLY A 588 0.06 -2.31 14.35
CA GLY A 588 0.19 -1.04 15.06
C GLY A 588 0.20 -1.20 16.57
N ARG A 589 -0.63 -2.09 17.12
CA ARG A 589 -0.60 -2.46 18.57
C ARG A 589 0.70 -3.14 18.96
N ALA A 590 1.21 -4.03 18.12
CA ALA A 590 2.48 -4.71 18.39
C ALA A 590 3.68 -3.75 18.33
N LEU A 591 3.60 -2.70 17.52
CA LEU A 591 4.63 -1.67 17.38
C LEU A 591 4.65 -0.63 18.50
N ARG A 592 3.65 -0.59 19.38
CA ARG A 592 3.57 0.42 20.44
C ARG A 592 4.81 0.46 21.33
N GLU A 593 5.24 -0.69 21.80
CA GLU A 593 6.43 -0.80 22.66
C GLU A 593 7.74 -0.54 21.89
N PRO A 594 7.97 -1.14 20.71
CA PRO A 594 9.17 -0.86 19.92
C PRO A 594 9.30 0.60 19.47
N LEU A 595 8.25 1.30 19.15
CA LEU A 595 8.32 2.69 18.76
C LEU A 595 8.45 3.65 19.95
N GLY A 596 7.81 3.34 21.08
CA GLY A 596 7.81 4.21 22.27
C GLY A 596 7.20 5.57 21.98
N GLU A 597 7.68 6.59 22.71
CA GLU A 597 7.22 7.99 22.58
C GLU A 597 7.91 8.78 21.47
N ALA A 598 8.96 8.23 20.87
CA ALA A 598 9.62 8.87 19.73
C ALA A 598 8.80 8.71 18.45
N ALA A 599 8.90 9.67 17.54
CA ALA A 599 8.24 9.58 16.23
C ALA A 599 8.65 8.28 15.50
N PRO A 600 7.69 7.58 14.83
CA PRO A 600 6.27 7.89 14.66
C PRO A 600 5.34 7.25 15.72
N GLY A 601 5.84 6.84 16.88
CA GLY A 601 5.09 6.09 17.89
C GLY A 601 3.72 6.70 18.27
N PRO A 602 3.63 7.99 18.64
CA PRO A 602 2.34 8.63 18.95
C PRO A 602 1.34 8.61 17.78
N LEU A 603 1.82 8.82 16.56
CA LEU A 603 0.98 8.74 15.35
C LEU A 603 0.40 7.33 15.18
N VAL A 604 1.27 6.31 15.21
CA VAL A 604 0.87 4.91 15.06
C VAL A 604 -0.14 4.51 16.12
N ALA A 605 0.09 4.91 17.38
CA ALA A 605 -0.81 4.62 18.48
C ALA A 605 -2.20 5.26 18.27
N ALA A 606 -2.25 6.56 17.94
CA ALA A 606 -3.50 7.29 17.77
C ALA A 606 -4.35 6.72 16.61
N ARG A 607 -3.71 6.46 15.45
CA ARG A 607 -4.37 5.89 14.27
C ARG A 607 -4.91 4.48 14.55
N THR A 608 -4.11 3.67 15.24
CA THR A 608 -4.47 2.29 15.61
C THR A 608 -5.68 2.27 16.56
N GLU A 609 -5.75 3.13 17.55
CA GLU A 609 -6.87 3.19 18.50
C GLU A 609 -8.16 3.64 17.81
N ALA A 610 -8.10 4.66 16.96
CA ALA A 610 -9.25 5.11 16.19
C ALA A 610 -9.81 3.98 15.31
N ALA A 611 -8.94 3.32 14.52
CA ALA A 611 -9.34 2.23 13.65
C ALA A 611 -9.88 1.01 14.42
N LEU A 612 -9.32 0.70 15.59
CA LEU A 612 -9.81 -0.38 16.44
C LEU A 612 -11.22 -0.08 16.99
N SER A 613 -11.48 1.18 17.31
CA SER A 613 -12.82 1.62 17.76
C SER A 613 -13.86 1.44 16.65
N ASP A 614 -13.51 1.82 15.42
CA ASP A 614 -14.40 1.69 14.25
C ASP A 614 -14.69 0.22 13.93
N LEU A 615 -13.66 -0.63 13.89
CA LEU A 615 -13.82 -2.06 13.66
C LEU A 615 -14.74 -2.73 14.69
N ALA A 616 -14.61 -2.33 15.95
CA ALA A 616 -15.49 -2.87 17.00
C ALA A 616 -16.95 -2.42 16.85
N GLY A 617 -17.19 -1.24 16.27
CA GLY A 617 -18.53 -0.74 15.93
C GLY A 617 -19.19 -1.50 14.78
N LEU A 618 -18.38 -2.18 13.94
CA LEU A 618 -18.87 -2.98 12.81
C LEU A 618 -19.19 -4.44 13.15
N LEU A 619 -18.78 -4.95 14.31
CA LEU A 619 -19.11 -6.32 14.70
C LEU A 619 -20.62 -6.54 14.71
N ASP A 620 -21.08 -7.63 14.10
CA ASP A 620 -22.45 -8.09 14.29
C ASP A 620 -22.65 -8.61 15.74
N PRO A 621 -23.88 -8.72 16.24
CA PRO A 621 -24.13 -9.26 17.57
C PRO A 621 -23.69 -10.73 17.76
N GLY A 622 -23.41 -11.44 16.68
CA GLY A 622 -22.78 -12.76 16.66
C GLY A 622 -21.24 -12.72 16.72
N GLY A 623 -20.64 -11.54 16.86
CA GLY A 623 -19.20 -11.37 17.05
C GLY A 623 -18.35 -11.46 15.78
N ARG A 624 -18.94 -11.26 14.59
CA ARG A 624 -18.21 -11.30 13.30
C ARG A 624 -18.17 -9.93 12.63
N LEU A 625 -17.07 -9.64 11.99
CA LEU A 625 -16.98 -8.52 11.07
C LEU A 625 -17.73 -8.83 9.75
N PRO A 626 -18.35 -7.83 9.12
CA PRO A 626 -18.81 -7.97 7.75
C PRO A 626 -17.68 -8.42 6.81
N PRO A 627 -17.90 -9.42 5.94
CA PRO A 627 -16.82 -10.00 5.12
C PRO A 627 -16.58 -9.18 3.84
N PHE A 628 -16.37 -7.86 3.97
CA PHE A 628 -15.99 -6.99 2.87
C PHE A 628 -14.52 -7.20 2.47
N GLY A 629 -14.27 -7.16 1.17
CA GLY A 629 -12.94 -7.35 0.60
C GLY A 629 -12.34 -8.72 0.90
N GLU A 630 -11.05 -8.77 1.21
CA GLU A 630 -10.37 -10.01 1.56
C GLU A 630 -10.77 -10.50 2.97
N VAL A 631 -11.13 -11.75 3.06
CA VAL A 631 -11.64 -12.37 4.30
C VAL A 631 -10.70 -13.47 4.77
N LEU A 632 -10.37 -13.43 6.04
CA LEU A 632 -9.65 -14.50 6.71
C LEU A 632 -10.62 -15.54 7.23
N SER A 633 -10.49 -16.76 6.75
CA SER A 633 -11.39 -17.85 7.14
C SER A 633 -11.12 -18.35 8.55
N GLY A 634 -12.21 -18.63 9.31
CA GLY A 634 -12.11 -19.27 10.62
C GLY A 634 -11.63 -18.37 11.74
N THR A 635 -11.66 -17.05 11.59
CA THR A 635 -11.28 -16.09 12.62
C THR A 635 -12.39 -15.91 13.66
N ASP A 636 -11.99 -15.77 14.92
CA ASP A 636 -12.83 -15.24 16.01
C ASP A 636 -12.60 -13.72 16.09
N ASP A 637 -13.36 -12.96 15.31
CA ASP A 637 -13.15 -11.50 15.17
C ASP A 637 -13.38 -10.77 16.50
N ALA A 638 -14.42 -11.15 17.24
CA ALA A 638 -14.72 -10.56 18.53
C ALA A 638 -13.60 -10.85 19.56
N GLY A 639 -13.13 -12.08 19.63
CA GLY A 639 -12.01 -12.45 20.47
C GLY A 639 -10.72 -11.75 20.07
N TRP A 640 -10.47 -11.61 18.76
CA TRP A 640 -9.31 -10.88 18.26
C TRP A 640 -9.35 -9.40 18.66
N ILE A 641 -10.48 -8.72 18.43
CA ILE A 641 -10.67 -7.33 18.85
C ILE A 641 -10.58 -7.19 20.38
N ALA A 642 -11.10 -8.15 21.15
CA ALA A 642 -10.97 -8.15 22.60
C ALA A 642 -9.51 -8.26 23.07
N ARG A 643 -8.72 -9.12 22.45
CA ARG A 643 -7.26 -9.22 22.71
C ARG A 643 -6.54 -7.91 22.43
N LEU A 644 -6.85 -7.26 21.30
CA LEU A 644 -6.28 -5.96 20.96
C LEU A 644 -6.63 -4.86 21.96
N ARG A 645 -7.80 -4.91 22.56
CA ARG A 645 -8.23 -3.99 23.62
C ARG A 645 -7.66 -4.33 25.00
N GLY A 646 -7.00 -5.45 25.15
CA GLY A 646 -6.53 -5.95 26.44
C GLY A 646 -7.66 -6.43 27.37
N THR A 647 -8.83 -6.73 26.81
CA THR A 647 -10.01 -7.20 27.56
C THR A 647 -10.25 -8.71 27.42
N ALA A 648 -9.32 -9.44 26.83
CA ALA A 648 -9.45 -10.86 26.50
C ALA A 648 -9.78 -11.77 27.72
N GLY A 649 -9.47 -11.37 28.94
CA GLY A 649 -9.86 -12.11 30.15
C GLY A 649 -11.30 -11.89 30.62
N LEU A 650 -12.00 -10.89 30.06
CA LEU A 650 -13.36 -10.51 30.49
C LEU A 650 -14.46 -11.03 29.56
N VAL A 651 -14.13 -11.49 28.35
CA VAL A 651 -15.10 -11.85 27.31
C VAL A 651 -15.49 -13.34 27.34
N VAL A 652 -14.72 -14.21 28.03
CA VAL A 652 -15.02 -15.65 28.16
C VAL A 652 -16.08 -15.93 29.25
N ALA A 653 -16.39 -14.98 30.09
CA ALA A 653 -17.59 -15.08 30.88
C ALA A 653 -18.79 -14.86 29.93
N GLN A 654 -19.50 -15.96 29.60
CA GLN A 654 -20.81 -15.93 29.00
C GLN A 654 -21.57 -14.73 29.60
N ARG A 655 -21.85 -13.74 28.76
CA ARG A 655 -22.67 -12.59 29.16
C ARG A 655 -23.95 -13.18 29.72
N PRO A 656 -24.21 -13.07 31.02
CA PRO A 656 -25.50 -13.48 31.53
C PRO A 656 -26.52 -12.66 30.75
N ALA A 657 -27.54 -13.33 30.22
CA ALA A 657 -28.64 -12.71 29.53
C ALA A 657 -29.40 -11.83 30.55
N ALA A 658 -28.82 -10.67 30.88
CA ALA A 658 -29.64 -9.63 31.45
C ALA A 658 -30.59 -9.16 30.34
N PRO A 659 -31.90 -9.03 30.62
CA PRO A 659 -32.85 -8.50 29.65
C PRO A 659 -32.45 -7.06 29.36
N MET A 660 -31.67 -6.85 28.31
CA MET A 660 -31.44 -5.51 27.79
C MET A 660 -32.76 -5.01 27.18
N PRO A 661 -33.17 -3.77 27.44
CA PRO A 661 -34.27 -3.16 26.69
C PRO A 661 -33.91 -3.18 25.22
N ALA A 662 -34.93 -3.32 24.35
CA ALA A 662 -34.71 -3.30 22.90
C ALA A 662 -33.90 -2.06 22.52
N ALA A 663 -32.66 -2.26 22.12
CA ALA A 663 -31.73 -1.17 21.79
C ALA A 663 -31.50 -1.18 20.27
N SER A 664 -32.01 -0.15 19.61
CA SER A 664 -31.66 0.13 18.22
C SER A 664 -30.51 1.12 18.21
N SER A 665 -29.45 0.82 17.49
CA SER A 665 -28.34 1.75 17.27
C SER A 665 -27.89 1.72 15.83
N SER A 666 -27.65 2.90 15.27
CA SER A 666 -26.93 3.06 14.00
C SER A 666 -25.67 3.87 14.24
N THR A 667 -24.59 3.46 13.60
CA THR A 667 -23.30 4.12 13.68
C THR A 667 -22.82 4.42 12.27
N LEU A 668 -22.66 5.70 11.98
CA LEU A 668 -22.03 6.15 10.75
C LEU A 668 -20.52 6.24 11.00
N LEU A 669 -19.76 5.57 10.18
CA LEU A 669 -18.29 5.56 10.19
C LEU A 669 -17.78 6.34 8.99
N PRO A 670 -16.51 6.75 8.97
CA PRO A 670 -15.93 7.50 7.85
C PRO A 670 -16.12 6.85 6.47
N ASP A 671 -16.17 5.51 6.41
CA ASP A 671 -16.24 4.71 5.19
C ASP A 671 -17.21 3.51 5.29
N GLY A 672 -18.15 3.59 6.23
CA GLY A 672 -19.14 2.54 6.44
C GLY A 672 -20.33 3.00 7.27
N LEU A 673 -21.35 2.19 7.30
CA LEU A 673 -22.53 2.33 8.15
C LEU A 673 -22.85 0.98 8.75
N SER A 674 -23.14 0.97 10.04
CA SER A 674 -23.63 -0.21 10.75
C SER A 674 -24.90 0.13 11.50
N ALA A 675 -25.90 -0.75 11.45
CA ALA A 675 -27.09 -0.65 12.28
C ALA A 675 -27.37 -2.02 12.90
N ARG A 676 -27.79 -2.00 14.15
CA ARG A 676 -28.12 -3.22 14.90
C ARG A 676 -29.38 -3.02 15.74
N HIS A 677 -30.11 -4.10 15.90
CA HIS A 677 -31.26 -4.16 16.76
C HIS A 677 -31.27 -5.49 17.51
N GLU A 678 -31.40 -5.45 18.81
CA GLU A 678 -31.47 -6.64 19.66
C GLU A 678 -32.78 -6.66 20.42
N THR A 679 -33.52 -7.79 20.36
CA THR A 679 -34.78 -7.97 21.08
C THR A 679 -34.65 -9.15 22.01
N ALA A 680 -34.95 -8.95 23.27
CA ALA A 680 -34.95 -10.02 24.26
C ALA A 680 -35.82 -11.22 23.81
N GLY A 681 -35.19 -12.39 23.70
CA GLY A 681 -35.86 -13.65 23.33
C GLY A 681 -36.25 -13.78 21.87
N ARG A 682 -35.99 -12.80 21.00
CA ARG A 682 -36.33 -12.84 19.55
C ARG A 682 -35.12 -12.87 18.62
N GLY A 683 -33.93 -12.87 19.17
CA GLY A 683 -32.69 -12.79 18.41
C GLY A 683 -32.29 -11.34 18.08
N TRP A 684 -31.34 -11.21 17.15
CA TRP A 684 -30.76 -9.93 16.75
C TRP A 684 -30.93 -9.70 15.23
N ALA A 685 -30.88 -8.44 14.86
CA ALA A 685 -30.78 -8.01 13.47
C ALA A 685 -29.58 -7.07 13.30
N HIS A 686 -28.97 -7.14 12.13
CA HIS A 686 -27.77 -6.37 11.79
C HIS A 686 -27.74 -6.00 10.32
N PHE A 687 -27.39 -4.77 10.05
CA PHE A 687 -27.06 -4.25 8.75
C PHE A 687 -25.69 -3.62 8.78
N ALA A 688 -24.89 -3.84 7.77
CA ALA A 688 -23.67 -3.07 7.56
C ALA A 688 -23.43 -2.86 6.07
N CYS A 689 -22.90 -1.71 5.70
CA CYS A 689 -22.41 -1.45 4.35
C CYS A 689 -21.04 -0.77 4.39
N THR A 690 -20.27 -0.95 3.31
CA THR A 690 -19.00 -0.28 3.08
C THR A 690 -19.15 0.74 1.96
N PHE A 691 -18.52 1.90 2.10
CA PHE A 691 -18.30 2.85 1.02
C PHE A 691 -16.83 3.29 0.97
N ALA A 692 -15.96 2.40 1.43
CA ALA A 692 -14.52 2.54 1.35
C ALA A 692 -14.01 2.68 -0.09
N GLU A 693 -12.79 3.14 -0.22
CA GLU A 693 -12.14 3.32 -1.52
C GLU A 693 -11.96 1.96 -2.22
N THR A 694 -12.44 1.87 -3.45
CA THR A 694 -12.17 0.74 -4.34
C THR A 694 -10.87 1.01 -5.09
N SER A 695 -9.88 0.14 -4.92
CA SER A 695 -8.63 0.21 -5.69
C SER A 695 -8.76 -0.60 -6.98
N PRO A 696 -7.94 -0.33 -8.01
CA PRO A 696 -7.97 -1.09 -9.26
C PRO A 696 -7.68 -2.59 -9.13
N GLN A 697 -6.98 -2.98 -8.07
CA GLN A 697 -6.68 -4.38 -7.74
C GLN A 697 -7.54 -4.89 -6.56
N GLY A 698 -8.44 -4.06 -6.08
CA GLY A 698 -9.34 -4.36 -4.99
C GLY A 698 -10.68 -4.93 -5.46
N HIS A 699 -11.54 -5.14 -4.51
CA HIS A 699 -12.90 -5.61 -4.76
C HIS A 699 -13.79 -4.48 -5.29
N ALA A 700 -14.68 -4.78 -6.22
CA ALA A 700 -15.70 -3.85 -6.73
C ALA A 700 -16.91 -3.79 -5.78
N ASP A 701 -16.65 -3.60 -4.49
CA ASP A 701 -17.60 -3.71 -3.38
C ASP A 701 -18.04 -2.36 -2.77
N CYS A 702 -17.65 -1.23 -3.36
CA CYS A 702 -18.11 0.09 -2.91
C CYS A 702 -19.64 0.16 -2.91
N THR A 703 -20.21 0.48 -1.74
CA THR A 703 -21.64 0.42 -1.40
C THR A 703 -22.23 -0.98 -1.25
N SER A 704 -21.43 -2.02 -1.18
CA SER A 704 -21.92 -3.35 -0.82
C SER A 704 -22.40 -3.39 0.63
N PHE A 705 -23.27 -4.34 0.92
CA PHE A 705 -23.90 -4.45 2.23
C PHE A 705 -24.15 -5.91 2.63
N VAL A 706 -24.27 -6.12 3.92
CA VAL A 706 -24.76 -7.37 4.51
C VAL A 706 -26.00 -7.13 5.34
N TYR A 707 -26.87 -8.14 5.44
CA TYR A 707 -28.08 -8.04 6.22
C TYR A 707 -28.41 -9.36 6.91
N ALA A 708 -28.72 -9.25 8.19
CA ALA A 708 -29.19 -10.34 9.04
C ALA A 708 -30.43 -9.91 9.83
N ALA A 709 -31.36 -10.81 10.01
CA ALA A 709 -32.54 -10.58 10.83
C ALA A 709 -32.92 -11.86 11.58
N GLY A 710 -33.24 -11.72 12.86
CA GLY A 710 -33.58 -12.81 13.77
C GLY A 710 -32.44 -13.84 13.92
N ALA A 711 -31.22 -13.37 14.00
CA ALA A 711 -29.97 -14.13 14.04
C ALA A 711 -29.69 -14.98 12.76
N THR A 712 -30.47 -14.77 11.70
CA THR A 712 -30.25 -15.40 10.40
C THR A 712 -29.58 -14.43 9.46
N ARG A 713 -28.41 -14.79 8.92
CA ARG A 713 -27.70 -14.00 7.90
C ARG A 713 -28.33 -14.31 6.54
N TRP A 714 -28.97 -13.30 5.95
CA TRP A 714 -29.68 -13.43 4.69
C TRP A 714 -28.86 -12.97 3.49
N ILE A 715 -28.39 -11.75 3.56
CA ILE A 715 -27.51 -11.16 2.53
C ILE A 715 -26.10 -11.19 3.07
N VAL A 716 -25.23 -11.83 2.32
CA VAL A 716 -23.82 -12.02 2.66
C VAL A 716 -22.94 -11.48 1.53
N GLU A 717 -21.69 -11.22 1.81
CA GLU A 717 -20.67 -11.00 0.79
C GLU A 717 -20.13 -12.34 0.28
N ALA A 718 -19.73 -12.39 -1.00
CA ALA A 718 -18.97 -13.53 -1.49
C ALA A 718 -17.65 -13.68 -0.73
N GLY A 719 -17.14 -12.57 -0.18
CA GLY A 719 -15.85 -12.49 0.46
C GLY A 719 -14.71 -12.56 -0.55
N GLY A 720 -13.50 -12.24 -0.11
CA GLY A 720 -12.26 -12.51 -0.80
C GLY A 720 -11.52 -13.65 -0.12
N SER A 721 -10.50 -14.16 -0.77
CA SER A 721 -9.63 -15.14 -0.16
C SER A 721 -8.20 -14.98 -0.68
N GLU A 722 -7.27 -14.75 0.21
CA GLU A 722 -5.84 -14.79 -0.10
C GLU A 722 -5.39 -16.16 -0.65
N GLN A 723 -6.23 -17.20 -0.49
CA GLN A 723 -5.99 -18.54 -1.04
C GLN A 723 -6.37 -18.65 -2.52
N VAL A 724 -7.11 -17.67 -3.05
CA VAL A 724 -7.55 -17.62 -4.46
C VAL A 724 -6.83 -16.44 -5.13
N GLU A 725 -5.59 -16.66 -5.52
CA GLU A 725 -4.71 -15.59 -6.00
C GLU A 725 -4.83 -15.30 -7.50
N ALA A 726 -5.35 -16.24 -8.28
CA ALA A 726 -5.39 -16.11 -9.72
C ALA A 726 -6.57 -16.86 -10.37
N GLY A 727 -6.79 -16.61 -11.65
CA GLY A 727 -7.76 -17.32 -12.47
C GLY A 727 -9.19 -16.83 -12.33
N ALA A 728 -10.13 -17.55 -12.95
CA ALA A 728 -11.55 -17.18 -13.04
C ALA A 728 -12.22 -16.91 -11.68
N ALA A 729 -11.84 -17.67 -10.66
CA ALA A 729 -12.34 -17.48 -9.30
C ALA A 729 -11.90 -16.14 -8.69
N ARG A 730 -10.64 -15.77 -8.89
CA ARG A 730 -10.13 -14.46 -8.44
C ARG A 730 -10.83 -13.30 -9.16
N HIS A 731 -10.93 -13.38 -10.47
CA HIS A 731 -11.67 -12.38 -11.27
C HIS A 731 -13.12 -12.24 -10.82
N TYR A 732 -13.79 -13.36 -10.48
CA TYR A 732 -15.14 -13.31 -9.94
C TYR A 732 -15.18 -12.56 -8.61
N LEU A 733 -14.32 -12.94 -7.65
CA LEU A 733 -14.30 -12.35 -6.30
C LEU A 733 -14.01 -10.85 -6.32
N LEU A 734 -13.21 -10.37 -7.27
CA LEU A 734 -12.95 -8.95 -7.44
C LEU A 734 -14.06 -8.18 -8.18
N SER A 735 -14.86 -8.87 -8.99
CA SER A 735 -15.89 -8.23 -9.84
C SER A 735 -17.15 -7.86 -9.07
N ALA A 736 -17.89 -6.87 -9.57
CA ALA A 736 -19.18 -6.45 -9.02
C ALA A 736 -20.19 -7.58 -8.84
N ARG A 737 -20.07 -8.67 -9.61
CA ARG A 737 -20.98 -9.84 -9.54
C ARG A 737 -20.84 -10.65 -8.27
N ALA A 738 -19.74 -10.50 -7.55
CA ALA A 738 -19.50 -11.14 -6.26
C ALA A 738 -20.06 -10.33 -5.07
N HIS A 739 -20.46 -9.08 -5.33
CA HIS A 739 -20.83 -8.12 -4.29
C HIS A 739 -22.29 -7.69 -4.37
N ASN A 740 -22.81 -7.10 -3.29
CA ASN A 740 -24.18 -6.61 -3.19
C ASN A 740 -24.26 -5.15 -3.69
N VAL A 741 -23.91 -4.92 -4.94
CA VAL A 741 -23.80 -3.60 -5.56
C VAL A 741 -24.73 -3.45 -6.76
N ALA A 742 -24.89 -2.21 -7.24
CA ALA A 742 -25.55 -1.92 -8.51
C ALA A 742 -24.54 -1.26 -9.46
N VAL A 743 -24.54 -1.70 -10.71
CA VAL A 743 -23.62 -1.22 -11.75
C VAL A 743 -24.40 -0.91 -13.04
N ILE A 744 -23.86 -0.04 -13.86
CA ILE A 744 -24.37 0.16 -15.22
C ILE A 744 -24.19 -1.14 -16.01
N ASP A 745 -25.22 -1.55 -16.71
CA ASP A 745 -25.20 -2.81 -17.45
C ASP A 745 -24.10 -2.81 -18.53
N GLY A 746 -23.25 -3.82 -18.46
CA GLY A 746 -22.13 -3.98 -19.36
C GLY A 746 -20.84 -3.26 -18.93
N THR A 747 -20.80 -2.63 -17.74
CA THR A 747 -19.59 -1.98 -17.22
C THR A 747 -19.18 -2.56 -15.87
N GLU A 748 -17.88 -2.60 -15.60
CA GLU A 748 -17.34 -2.84 -14.26
C GLU A 748 -17.05 -1.50 -13.58
N PRO A 749 -17.16 -1.43 -12.24
CA PRO A 749 -16.79 -0.25 -11.49
C PRO A 749 -15.31 0.12 -11.66
N VAL A 750 -15.05 1.42 -11.72
CA VAL A 750 -13.69 1.97 -11.73
C VAL A 750 -13.24 2.33 -10.31
N ALA A 751 -11.97 2.71 -10.13
CA ALA A 751 -11.47 3.22 -8.86
C ALA A 751 -12.31 4.42 -8.40
N GLY A 752 -12.71 4.39 -7.13
CA GLY A 752 -13.56 5.42 -6.56
C GLY A 752 -13.98 5.06 -5.14
N ARG A 753 -14.83 5.86 -4.57
CA ARG A 753 -15.35 5.68 -3.20
C ARG A 753 -16.78 6.18 -3.07
N GLY A 754 -17.42 5.81 -1.97
CA GLY A 754 -18.69 6.38 -1.56
C GLY A 754 -18.51 7.56 -0.61
N LEU A 755 -19.51 8.46 -0.62
CA LEU A 755 -19.64 9.58 0.30
C LEU A 755 -21.03 9.58 0.88
N HIS A 756 -21.13 9.59 2.21
CA HIS A 756 -22.42 9.81 2.88
C HIS A 756 -22.91 11.23 2.62
N ARG A 757 -24.07 11.37 1.98
CA ARG A 757 -24.67 12.66 1.61
C ARG A 757 -25.66 13.20 2.64
N GLY A 758 -26.22 12.34 3.44
CA GLY A 758 -27.15 12.70 4.49
C GLY A 758 -28.02 11.54 4.95
N SER A 759 -28.80 11.83 5.97
CA SER A 759 -29.76 10.90 6.54
C SER A 759 -31.11 11.59 6.70
N LEU A 760 -32.19 10.85 6.44
CA LEU A 760 -33.56 11.29 6.64
C LEU A 760 -34.24 10.41 7.70
N ALA A 761 -34.66 11.03 8.79
CA ALA A 761 -35.50 10.37 9.78
C ALA A 761 -36.94 10.28 9.26
N LEU A 762 -37.47 9.05 9.27
CA LEU A 762 -38.83 8.73 8.87
C LEU A 762 -39.57 8.08 10.05
N PRO A 763 -40.91 8.18 10.12
CA PRO A 763 -41.66 7.45 11.14
C PRO A 763 -41.41 5.91 11.04
N GLY A 764 -40.71 5.36 12.02
CA GLY A 764 -40.37 3.96 12.13
C GLY A 764 -39.15 3.49 11.29
N ALA A 765 -38.46 4.39 10.61
CA ALA A 765 -37.28 4.07 9.81
C ALA A 765 -36.29 5.26 9.71
N VAL A 766 -35.09 4.97 9.20
CA VAL A 766 -34.12 6.00 8.78
C VAL A 766 -33.65 5.66 7.37
N ALA A 767 -33.46 6.69 6.53
CA ALA A 767 -32.85 6.55 5.22
C ALA A 767 -31.45 7.19 5.23
N HIS A 768 -30.45 6.50 4.66
CA HIS A 768 -29.09 7.00 4.49
C HIS A 768 -28.73 7.03 3.01
N ALA A 769 -28.25 8.16 2.52
CA ALA A 769 -27.87 8.36 1.13
C ALA A 769 -26.35 8.34 0.98
N ILE A 770 -25.84 7.50 0.10
CA ILE A 770 -24.43 7.37 -0.26
C ILE A 770 -24.28 7.62 -1.75
N GLU A 771 -23.52 8.64 -2.12
CA GLU A 771 -23.12 8.88 -3.51
C GLU A 771 -21.79 8.23 -3.80
N THR A 772 -21.64 7.59 -4.96
CA THR A 772 -20.41 6.89 -5.33
C THR A 772 -19.83 7.38 -6.65
N SER A 773 -18.49 7.40 -6.73
CA SER A 773 -17.72 7.81 -7.91
C SER A 773 -17.27 6.64 -8.79
N VAL A 774 -17.65 5.41 -8.45
CA VAL A 774 -17.15 4.21 -9.13
C VAL A 774 -17.69 3.96 -10.55
N HIS A 775 -18.55 4.83 -11.07
CA HIS A 775 -19.14 4.70 -12.41
C HIS A 775 -18.57 5.70 -13.43
N GLY A 776 -17.49 6.40 -13.07
CA GLY A 776 -16.86 7.39 -13.93
C GLY A 776 -17.59 8.74 -14.00
N PRO A 777 -17.05 9.73 -14.70
CA PRO A 777 -17.46 11.12 -14.59
C PRO A 777 -18.80 11.47 -15.25
N GLY A 778 -19.32 10.62 -16.13
CA GLY A 778 -20.60 10.89 -16.82
C GLY A 778 -21.85 10.39 -16.11
N ILE A 779 -21.70 9.67 -15.00
CA ILE A 779 -22.79 8.99 -14.31
C ILE A 779 -22.76 9.30 -12.83
N ARG A 780 -23.89 9.84 -12.34
CA ARG A 780 -24.09 10.03 -10.93
C ARG A 780 -24.87 8.84 -10.37
N HIS A 781 -24.32 8.13 -9.39
CA HIS A 781 -24.98 7.07 -8.67
C HIS A 781 -25.18 7.42 -7.21
N LEU A 782 -26.43 7.43 -6.78
CA LEU A 782 -26.84 7.56 -5.40
C LEU A 782 -27.49 6.26 -4.96
N ARG A 783 -26.95 5.65 -3.90
CA ARG A 783 -27.55 4.47 -3.25
C ARG A 783 -28.12 4.89 -1.92
N ILE A 784 -29.38 4.51 -1.67
CA ILE A 784 -30.09 4.84 -0.43
C ILE A 784 -30.48 3.56 0.27
N PHE A 785 -30.12 3.46 1.53
CA PHE A 785 -30.55 2.37 2.42
C PHE A 785 -31.66 2.90 3.33
N VAL A 786 -32.83 2.27 3.26
CA VAL A 786 -33.98 2.57 4.12
C VAL A 786 -34.09 1.47 5.17
N LEU A 787 -33.78 1.79 6.41
CA LEU A 787 -33.64 0.90 7.54
C LEU A 787 -34.80 1.11 8.53
N PRO A 788 -35.75 0.16 8.65
CA PRO A 788 -36.68 0.14 9.78
C PRO A 788 -35.90 0.10 11.12
N HIS A 789 -36.40 0.76 12.15
CA HIS A 789 -35.71 0.80 13.46
C HIS A 789 -35.53 -0.58 14.09
N ASP A 790 -36.41 -1.52 13.81
CA ASP A 790 -36.32 -2.90 14.27
C ASP A 790 -35.54 -3.84 13.31
N LEU A 791 -35.04 -3.29 12.19
CA LEU A 791 -34.37 -4.03 11.14
C LEU A 791 -35.15 -5.31 10.70
N SER A 792 -36.50 -5.30 10.78
CA SER A 792 -37.34 -6.38 10.28
C SER A 792 -37.35 -6.49 8.75
N GLY A 793 -36.79 -5.49 8.09
CA GLY A 793 -36.60 -5.40 6.65
C GLY A 793 -35.51 -4.41 6.28
N LEU A 794 -35.30 -4.27 4.99
CA LEU A 794 -34.35 -3.34 4.37
C LEU A 794 -34.86 -2.99 2.96
N ALA A 795 -34.84 -1.72 2.58
CA ALA A 795 -34.92 -1.36 1.17
C ALA A 795 -33.63 -0.70 0.71
N VAL A 796 -33.14 -1.14 -0.43
CA VAL A 796 -32.01 -0.52 -1.13
C VAL A 796 -32.55 0.13 -2.37
N ILE A 797 -32.28 1.42 -2.55
CA ILE A 797 -32.71 2.21 -3.71
C ILE A 797 -31.48 2.71 -4.43
N ASP A 798 -31.37 2.40 -5.71
CA ASP A 798 -30.31 2.89 -6.58
C ASP A 798 -30.87 3.91 -7.57
N ARG A 799 -30.26 5.09 -7.60
CA ARG A 799 -30.61 6.18 -8.52
C ARG A 799 -29.41 6.49 -9.38
N PHE A 800 -29.51 6.21 -10.66
CA PHE A 800 -28.50 6.55 -11.65
C PHE A 800 -29.01 7.67 -12.54
N ALA A 801 -28.17 8.68 -12.75
CA ALA A 801 -28.41 9.78 -13.65
C ALA A 801 -27.24 9.92 -14.62
N ALA A 802 -27.54 9.86 -15.92
CA ALA A 802 -26.56 10.09 -16.98
C ALA A 802 -26.69 11.52 -17.51
N GLN A 803 -25.57 12.19 -17.76
CA GLN A 803 -25.53 13.56 -18.27
C GLN A 803 -26.16 13.69 -19.68
N GLU A 804 -26.06 12.67 -20.51
CA GLU A 804 -26.48 12.71 -21.93
C GLU A 804 -27.92 12.26 -22.19
N GLY A 805 -28.71 11.92 -21.20
CA GLY A 805 -30.14 11.61 -21.37
C GLY A 805 -30.49 10.39 -22.24
N GLY A 806 -29.53 9.56 -22.56
CA GLY A 806 -29.67 8.34 -23.38
C GLY A 806 -30.37 7.16 -22.67
N PRO A 807 -30.47 6.00 -23.33
CA PRO A 807 -30.88 4.77 -22.68
C PRO A 807 -29.94 4.44 -21.52
N LEU A 808 -30.52 4.05 -20.40
CA LEU A 808 -29.78 3.75 -19.20
C LEU A 808 -30.36 2.48 -18.56
N THR A 809 -29.51 1.55 -18.23
CA THR A 809 -29.88 0.34 -17.51
C THR A 809 -28.86 0.10 -16.44
N PHE A 810 -29.30 -0.13 -15.22
CA PHE A 810 -28.43 -0.68 -14.19
C PHE A 810 -28.81 -2.11 -13.84
N ARG A 811 -27.82 -2.89 -13.42
CA ARG A 811 -27.98 -4.22 -12.89
C ARG A 811 -27.49 -4.24 -11.45
N ALA A 812 -28.29 -4.81 -10.56
CA ALA A 812 -27.95 -4.97 -9.17
C ALA A 812 -27.87 -6.45 -8.78
N PHE A 813 -27.00 -6.72 -7.81
CA PHE A 813 -26.72 -8.06 -7.32
C PHE A 813 -26.97 -8.12 -5.82
N ALA A 814 -27.42 -9.28 -5.33
CA ALA A 814 -27.50 -9.60 -3.91
C ALA A 814 -27.16 -11.08 -3.70
N GLN A 815 -26.14 -11.36 -2.90
CA GLN A 815 -25.67 -12.68 -2.56
C GLN A 815 -26.43 -13.20 -1.33
N LEU A 816 -27.11 -14.33 -1.48
CA LEU A 816 -27.75 -15.01 -0.35
C LEU A 816 -26.78 -15.98 0.32
N ALA A 817 -26.96 -16.20 1.61
CA ALA A 817 -26.17 -17.19 2.32
C ALA A 817 -26.32 -18.60 1.71
N PRO A 818 -25.25 -19.41 1.67
CA PRO A 818 -25.27 -20.74 1.04
C PRO A 818 -26.39 -21.67 1.55
N GLU A 819 -26.73 -21.54 2.83
CA GLU A 819 -27.79 -22.35 3.49
C GLU A 819 -29.22 -21.93 3.11
N THR A 820 -29.35 -20.93 2.22
CA THR A 820 -30.65 -20.36 1.86
C THR A 820 -31.32 -21.12 0.71
N LEU A 821 -32.49 -21.62 0.93
CA LEU A 821 -33.36 -22.17 -0.14
C LEU A 821 -34.14 -21.03 -0.80
N VAL A 822 -34.11 -20.99 -2.12
CA VAL A 822 -34.72 -19.90 -2.89
C VAL A 822 -35.82 -20.43 -3.79
N ALA A 823 -36.98 -19.75 -3.77
CA ALA A 823 -38.09 -20.00 -4.66
C ALA A 823 -38.52 -18.75 -5.40
N VAL A 824 -38.58 -18.79 -6.72
CA VAL A 824 -39.14 -17.72 -7.55
C VAL A 824 -40.63 -17.83 -7.56
N GLU A 825 -41.37 -16.92 -6.91
CA GLU A 825 -42.82 -16.93 -6.80
C GLU A 825 -43.53 -16.17 -7.93
N GLY A 826 -42.76 -15.53 -8.80
CA GLY A 826 -43.29 -14.79 -9.95
C GLY A 826 -42.23 -13.91 -10.59
N PRO A 827 -42.59 -13.15 -11.62
CA PRO A 827 -41.62 -12.36 -12.41
C PRO A 827 -40.95 -11.23 -11.61
N ARG A 828 -41.43 -10.91 -10.42
CA ARG A 828 -40.93 -9.82 -9.59
C ARG A 828 -40.83 -10.18 -8.10
N ARG A 829 -40.88 -11.47 -7.75
CA ARG A 829 -40.81 -11.89 -6.35
C ARG A 829 -40.00 -13.16 -6.19
N VAL A 830 -39.08 -13.11 -5.28
CA VAL A 830 -38.30 -14.25 -4.82
C VAL A 830 -38.54 -14.43 -3.33
N GLN A 831 -38.72 -15.64 -2.88
CA GLN A 831 -38.78 -16.00 -1.47
C GLN A 831 -37.56 -16.83 -1.09
N ALA A 832 -36.82 -16.36 -0.13
CA ALA A 832 -35.71 -17.07 0.50
C ALA A 832 -36.15 -17.70 1.82
N ARG A 833 -35.66 -18.90 2.14
CA ARG A 833 -35.97 -19.65 3.37
C ARG A 833 -34.70 -20.20 4.00
N GLN A 834 -34.58 -20.01 5.28
CA GLN A 834 -33.46 -20.53 6.08
C GLN A 834 -33.91 -20.74 7.52
N GLY A 835 -33.62 -21.91 8.09
CA GLY A 835 -33.93 -22.21 9.50
C GLY A 835 -35.38 -21.99 9.91
N GLY A 836 -36.37 -22.30 9.03
CA GLY A 836 -37.80 -22.10 9.27
C GLY A 836 -38.29 -20.64 9.10
N ARG A 837 -37.39 -19.67 8.81
CA ARG A 837 -37.72 -18.27 8.52
C ARG A 837 -37.83 -18.00 7.04
N ARG A 838 -38.51 -16.90 6.69
CA ARG A 838 -38.70 -16.47 5.31
C ARG A 838 -38.26 -15.03 5.13
N LEU A 839 -37.63 -14.76 3.96
CA LEU A 839 -37.32 -13.42 3.51
C LEU A 839 -37.96 -13.22 2.14
N GLY A 840 -38.84 -12.24 2.02
CA GLY A 840 -39.37 -11.78 0.75
C GLY A 840 -38.40 -10.80 0.08
N LEU A 841 -38.17 -10.98 -1.22
CA LEU A 841 -37.27 -10.16 -2.03
C LEU A 841 -38.06 -9.64 -3.23
N VAL A 842 -38.30 -8.35 -3.31
CA VAL A 842 -39.15 -7.70 -4.31
C VAL A 842 -38.44 -6.55 -4.98
N PRO A 843 -37.92 -6.68 -6.23
CA PRO A 843 -37.38 -5.56 -6.97
C PRO A 843 -38.49 -4.61 -7.40
N PHE A 844 -38.23 -3.32 -7.36
CA PHE A 844 -39.18 -2.28 -7.72
C PHE A 844 -38.47 -1.15 -8.52
N ALA A 845 -39.27 -0.35 -9.21
CA ALA A 845 -38.79 0.84 -9.91
C ALA A 845 -39.60 2.07 -9.49
N VAL A 846 -38.91 3.18 -9.23
CA VAL A 846 -39.47 4.52 -8.98
C VAL A 846 -39.47 5.32 -10.27
N ALA A 847 -38.38 5.27 -11.05
CA ALA A 847 -38.24 5.84 -12.37
C ALA A 847 -37.63 4.81 -13.31
N GLY A 848 -38.33 4.52 -14.40
CA GLY A 848 -37.99 3.40 -15.28
C GLY A 848 -38.89 2.17 -15.04
N ARG A 849 -38.41 1.00 -15.43
CA ARG A 849 -39.11 -0.28 -15.24
C ARG A 849 -38.14 -1.39 -14.84
N VAL A 850 -38.59 -2.30 -14.02
CA VAL A 850 -37.86 -3.56 -13.74
C VAL A 850 -37.84 -4.39 -15.04
N ALA A 851 -36.65 -4.67 -15.56
CA ALA A 851 -36.45 -5.32 -16.84
C ALA A 851 -36.12 -6.82 -16.73
N GLY A 852 -35.75 -7.30 -15.55
CA GLY A 852 -35.50 -8.72 -15.29
C GLY A 852 -35.27 -9.00 -13.82
N LEU A 853 -35.53 -10.26 -13.45
CA LEU A 853 -35.24 -10.82 -12.14
C LEU A 853 -34.76 -12.25 -12.36
N GLU A 854 -33.57 -12.58 -11.92
CA GLU A 854 -32.98 -13.90 -12.09
C GLU A 854 -32.28 -14.35 -10.81
N THR A 855 -32.21 -15.63 -10.62
CA THR A 855 -31.45 -16.32 -9.59
C THR A 855 -30.37 -17.17 -10.25
N VAL A 856 -29.13 -17.04 -9.76
CA VAL A 856 -27.96 -17.76 -10.32
C VAL A 856 -27.29 -18.50 -9.18
N ILE A 857 -27.07 -19.79 -9.34
CA ILE A 857 -26.39 -20.62 -8.33
C ILE A 857 -25.22 -21.32 -9.00
N GLY A 858 -24.00 -21.10 -8.48
CA GLY A 858 -22.83 -21.87 -8.84
C GLY A 858 -22.46 -21.86 -10.34
N ARG A 859 -22.74 -20.77 -11.07
CA ARG A 859 -22.42 -20.68 -12.50
C ARG A 859 -20.92 -20.46 -12.70
N SER A 860 -20.26 -21.37 -13.42
CA SER A 860 -18.83 -21.33 -13.71
C SER A 860 -18.44 -21.67 -15.14
N GLU A 861 -19.44 -21.77 -16.07
CA GLU A 861 -19.24 -22.30 -17.43
C GLU A 861 -18.25 -21.48 -18.28
N ARG A 862 -18.11 -20.17 -18.00
CA ARG A 862 -17.15 -19.29 -18.70
C ARG A 862 -16.52 -18.34 -17.67
N PRO A 863 -15.20 -18.05 -17.76
CA PRO A 863 -14.52 -17.19 -16.80
C PRO A 863 -15.24 -15.87 -16.55
N GLY A 864 -15.60 -15.12 -17.56
CA GLY A 864 -16.27 -13.83 -17.43
C GLY A 864 -17.76 -13.90 -17.01
N THR A 865 -18.35 -15.08 -16.81
CA THR A 865 -19.75 -15.26 -16.40
C THR A 865 -19.93 -15.94 -15.06
N MET A 866 -18.83 -16.21 -14.35
CA MET A 866 -18.86 -16.84 -13.03
C MET A 866 -19.69 -16.00 -12.06
N GLN A 867 -20.62 -16.65 -11.33
CA GLN A 867 -21.52 -16.00 -10.37
C GLN A 867 -22.17 -17.02 -9.42
N GLY A 868 -22.56 -16.56 -8.23
CA GLY A 868 -23.28 -17.37 -7.25
C GLY A 868 -22.37 -18.32 -6.46
N PHE A 869 -21.25 -17.79 -5.97
CA PHE A 869 -20.34 -18.48 -5.06
C PHE A 869 -19.99 -17.58 -3.87
N VAL A 870 -19.72 -18.19 -2.75
CA VAL A 870 -19.26 -17.57 -1.51
C VAL A 870 -18.00 -18.30 -1.04
N VAL A 871 -17.03 -17.55 -0.50
CA VAL A 871 -15.80 -18.13 0.06
C VAL A 871 -16.12 -18.82 1.40
N ARG A 872 -15.66 -20.06 1.52
CA ARG A 872 -15.58 -20.82 2.76
C ARG A 872 -14.14 -21.28 2.98
N PRO A 873 -13.74 -21.74 4.17
CA PRO A 873 -12.41 -22.26 4.39
C PRO A 873 -11.99 -23.28 3.32
N GLY A 874 -10.98 -22.94 2.54
CA GLY A 874 -10.38 -23.79 1.52
C GLY A 874 -11.16 -24.01 0.22
N MET A 875 -12.35 -23.39 0.03
CA MET A 875 -13.16 -23.60 -1.18
C MET A 875 -14.13 -22.47 -1.49
N LEU A 876 -14.58 -22.42 -2.75
CA LEU A 876 -15.76 -21.65 -3.14
C LEU A 876 -17.00 -22.54 -3.05
N GLU A 877 -17.96 -22.14 -2.24
CA GLU A 877 -19.24 -22.82 -2.08
C GLU A 877 -20.31 -22.18 -2.98
N PRO A 878 -21.06 -22.98 -3.76
CA PRO A 878 -22.20 -22.46 -4.51
C PRO A 878 -23.25 -21.83 -3.57
N ALA A 879 -23.69 -20.62 -3.92
CA ALA A 879 -24.72 -19.87 -3.22
C ALA A 879 -25.67 -19.22 -4.22
N CYS A 880 -26.84 -18.81 -3.80
CA CYS A 880 -27.77 -18.11 -4.69
C CYS A 880 -27.41 -16.63 -4.78
N ALA A 881 -27.10 -16.15 -5.97
CA ALA A 881 -27.05 -14.73 -6.31
C ALA A 881 -28.37 -14.31 -6.96
N LEU A 882 -29.03 -13.32 -6.38
CA LEU A 882 -30.14 -12.62 -7.00
C LEU A 882 -29.56 -11.53 -7.90
N ARG A 883 -30.05 -11.40 -9.13
CA ARG A 883 -29.78 -10.24 -9.98
C ARG A 883 -31.06 -9.68 -10.56
N TYR A 884 -31.17 -8.36 -10.61
CA TYR A 884 -32.27 -7.67 -11.26
C TYR A 884 -31.76 -6.46 -12.05
N ALA A 885 -32.54 -6.04 -13.03
CA ALA A 885 -32.20 -4.87 -13.82
C ALA A 885 -33.33 -3.85 -13.82
N VAL A 886 -32.98 -2.57 -13.84
CA VAL A 886 -33.94 -1.49 -14.04
C VAL A 886 -33.48 -0.66 -15.22
N THR A 887 -34.38 -0.39 -16.16
CA THR A 887 -34.10 0.30 -17.42
C THR A 887 -34.96 1.54 -17.59
N GLY A 888 -34.43 2.58 -18.22
CA GLY A 888 -35.10 3.83 -18.51
C GLY A 888 -34.28 4.73 -19.44
N ARG A 889 -34.43 6.04 -19.32
CA ARG A 889 -33.70 7.05 -20.10
C ARG A 889 -33.26 8.22 -19.21
N GLY A 890 -32.00 8.58 -19.28
CA GLY A 890 -31.40 9.71 -18.55
C GLY A 890 -31.36 9.53 -17.03
N LEU A 891 -32.49 9.25 -16.42
CA LEU A 891 -32.66 8.95 -15.00
C LEU A 891 -33.33 7.61 -14.82
N VAL A 892 -32.71 6.73 -14.06
CA VAL A 892 -33.26 5.44 -13.63
C VAL A 892 -33.18 5.33 -12.13
N CYS A 893 -34.30 5.00 -11.49
CA CYS A 893 -34.37 4.84 -10.04
C CYS A 893 -35.20 3.59 -9.71
N GLY A 894 -34.68 2.72 -8.90
CA GLY A 894 -35.35 1.51 -8.46
C GLY A 894 -34.52 0.77 -7.44
N GLY A 895 -34.96 -0.39 -6.99
CA GLY A 895 -34.25 -1.04 -5.91
C GLY A 895 -34.79 -2.41 -5.56
N LEU A 896 -34.42 -2.88 -4.40
CA LEU A 896 -34.82 -4.17 -3.83
C LEU A 896 -35.40 -3.95 -2.42
N LEU A 897 -36.64 -4.36 -2.24
CA LEU A 897 -37.26 -4.46 -0.92
C LEU A 897 -37.02 -5.88 -0.38
N MET A 898 -36.53 -5.95 0.83
CA MET A 898 -36.26 -7.16 1.59
C MET A 898 -37.01 -7.12 2.91
N ALA A 899 -37.84 -8.11 3.20
CA ALA A 899 -38.59 -8.14 4.46
C ALA A 899 -38.70 -9.54 5.01
N VAL A 900 -38.52 -9.65 6.31
CA VAL A 900 -38.75 -10.89 7.06
C VAL A 900 -40.21 -10.90 7.51
N ASP A 901 -41.00 -11.79 6.91
CA ASP A 901 -42.45 -11.93 7.10
C ASP A 901 -43.34 -10.80 6.48
N GLY A 902 -44.60 -11.09 6.17
CA GLY A 902 -45.48 -10.21 5.43
C GLY A 902 -45.81 -8.86 6.08
N PRO A 903 -46.02 -8.75 7.40
CA PRO A 903 -46.26 -7.46 8.07
C PRO A 903 -45.10 -6.45 7.95
N ALA A 904 -43.85 -6.94 7.91
CA ALA A 904 -42.67 -6.09 7.72
C ALA A 904 -42.59 -5.56 6.29
N GLU A 905 -42.99 -6.37 5.28
CA GLU A 905 -43.07 -5.94 3.89
C GLU A 905 -44.07 -4.79 3.70
N ASP A 906 -45.29 -4.92 4.24
CA ASP A 906 -46.33 -3.89 4.17
C ASP A 906 -45.92 -2.61 4.90
N SER A 907 -45.21 -2.72 6.03
CA SER A 907 -44.70 -1.59 6.78
C SER A 907 -43.63 -0.82 5.97
N LEU A 908 -42.69 -1.54 5.39
CA LEU A 908 -41.62 -0.96 4.60
C LEU A 908 -42.15 -0.36 3.27
N ALA A 909 -43.15 -1.01 2.63
CA ALA A 909 -43.81 -0.46 1.46
C ALA A 909 -44.51 0.88 1.76
N ARG A 910 -45.11 1.04 2.95
CA ARG A 910 -45.69 2.33 3.40
C ARG A 910 -44.63 3.40 3.65
N VAL A 911 -43.45 3.02 4.13
CA VAL A 911 -42.31 3.94 4.28
C VAL A 911 -41.81 4.41 2.92
N LEU A 912 -41.69 3.48 1.94
CA LEU A 912 -41.27 3.82 0.58
C LEU A 912 -42.25 4.74 -0.18
N ALA A 913 -43.52 4.71 0.18
CA ALA A 913 -44.55 5.56 -0.43
C ALA A 913 -44.61 6.99 0.14
N ARG A 914 -43.74 7.33 1.10
CA ARG A 914 -43.77 8.68 1.74
C ARG A 914 -43.17 9.76 0.86
N GLU A 915 -43.82 10.91 0.86
CA GLU A 915 -43.43 12.08 0.08
C GLU A 915 -42.08 12.66 0.52
N GLU A 916 -41.77 12.58 1.82
CA GLU A 916 -40.50 13.02 2.39
C GLU A 916 -39.32 12.20 1.79
N LEU A 917 -39.49 10.89 1.63
CA LEU A 917 -38.49 10.04 0.99
C LEU A 917 -38.36 10.34 -0.50
N ALA A 918 -39.49 10.61 -1.18
CA ALA A 918 -39.49 10.99 -2.59
C ALA A 918 -38.72 12.31 -2.82
N ARG A 919 -38.86 13.29 -1.94
CA ARG A 919 -38.06 14.53 -1.96
C ARG A 919 -36.58 14.24 -1.69
N PHE A 920 -36.27 13.47 -0.66
CA PHE A 920 -34.90 13.10 -0.33
C PHE A 920 -34.17 12.38 -1.49
N LEU A 921 -34.89 11.56 -2.27
CA LEU A 921 -34.36 10.92 -3.47
C LEU A 921 -33.96 11.93 -4.58
N VAL A 922 -34.51 13.12 -4.57
CA VAL A 922 -34.22 14.18 -5.55
C VAL A 922 -33.14 15.12 -5.05
N GLU A 923 -33.15 15.45 -3.76
CA GLU A 923 -32.29 16.46 -3.12
C GLU A 923 -30.92 15.94 -2.71
N ALA A 924 -30.83 14.67 -2.30
CA ALA A 924 -29.56 14.02 -1.96
C ALA A 924 -28.77 13.64 -3.23
#